data_030d7cc4659a0e2cbb99cd867e46f6d3
#
_entry.id   030d7cc4659a0e2cbb99cd867e46f6d3
#
_cell.length_a   1.000
_cell.length_b   1.000
_cell.length_c   1.000
_cell.angle_alpha   90.00
_cell.angle_beta   90.00
_cell.angle_gamma   90.00
#
_symmetry.space_group_name_H-M   'P 1'
#
loop_
_entity.id
_entity.type
_entity.pdbx_description
1 polymer ?
#
loop_
_entity_poly.entity_id
_entity_poly.type
_entity_poly.pdbx_seq_one_letter_code
_entity_poly.pdbx_strand_id
1 'polypeptide(L)'
;MQHENNGLVSEEVINIRQIIRKIIPYWPWFVASVAVSLIAAFLWIQTCSPSYVAHATLLVKSDERAVNLSNVFMNQSSKTNIANEAGIIQSVRTKQFALKLVNTGVSYFARDRYKTIEQYSNPAFSITLDSGHVQPLNIPIEIEKTENQKLHIQIDQEKASFGKPAQLSTDYTKPIQLDTVINAGEWLTTADFSFRVHTGRSSVGELEYYFMINSVARQIGFFANLKTNSDKESALLTLSLETTDPKKSADLLNALIRAYQRLETSKKIEERGQTIDFIDQLLVEVSDTLELYEEELTQFQIDNLTIGIAPKSSLLYNKYSDLQNNLSRISLQQRYYKHVAKLLQTEENIADLISPGALGISEPVVNDLVAQMIDLYAQKSEISYNTRKDNPYTSVLDEKISQLKNTLITNINNNLDALALSRNEYEEQLAQIEQELSVLPLTNKHLNNYERRFNVIDDLYTFLLKRRSEARIERAGTRPVNDVVHLAGPLTTTSKQTNSIQIFIIAVLLGLILPFAFIQLKTFLNNTIEDEDQMRRFTTMPLLGHIIRVKKNNKEVFDNPNSPESECFRTIRANTSFFFPPNQSKRILITSSQKGDGKSFVAYNLASSFAFNGQKTIYVDFDLRKSNNPSAGLSNFLIGQVALDQIIMPVTDNFDRITSGPLPPNPGELVGKVKTRELFRDLEQRYDVIIVDTPPLIPIFDAALLAEFTNLQIILVRLNHTSVDVFKQTLEKTAVVNMSNATLLVNDIQKTNQYYYSYNGYR
;
A
#
# COMPACT_ATOMS: atom_id res chain seq x y z
N MET A 1 -34.01 -32.23 41.51
CA MET A 1 -34.70 -31.19 40.74
C MET A 1 -33.68 -30.11 40.44
N GLN A 2 -33.30 -30.07 39.20
CA GLN A 2 -32.28 -29.19 38.66
C GLN A 2 -32.80 -27.73 38.62
N HIS A 3 -32.10 -26.82 39.23
CA HIS A 3 -32.27 -25.37 38.94
C HIS A 3 -31.28 -24.96 37.86
N GLU A 4 -31.81 -24.77 36.67
CA GLU A 4 -31.11 -24.15 35.55
C GLU A 4 -30.80 -22.68 35.88
N ASN A 5 -29.54 -22.38 35.97
CA ASN A 5 -29.02 -21.02 35.99
C ASN A 5 -29.04 -20.47 34.56
N ASN A 6 -30.14 -19.84 34.16
CA ASN A 6 -30.19 -19.01 32.95
C ASN A 6 -29.52 -17.67 33.24
N GLY A 7 -28.22 -17.62 33.00
CA GLY A 7 -27.49 -16.37 32.85
C GLY A 7 -27.93 -15.64 31.58
N LEU A 8 -28.89 -14.74 31.73
CA LEU A 8 -29.24 -13.76 30.70
C LEU A 8 -28.04 -12.85 30.49
N VAL A 9 -27.23 -13.18 29.49
CA VAL A 9 -26.34 -12.20 28.85
C VAL A 9 -27.25 -11.19 28.17
N SER A 10 -27.52 -10.07 28.86
CA SER A 10 -28.18 -8.93 28.25
C SER A 10 -27.28 -8.40 27.13
N GLU A 11 -27.69 -8.61 25.87
CA GLU A 11 -27.12 -7.88 24.74
C GLU A 11 -27.07 -6.40 25.10
N GLU A 12 -25.87 -5.81 25.08
CA GLU A 12 -25.70 -4.37 25.25
C GLU A 12 -26.36 -3.67 24.06
N VAL A 13 -27.63 -3.33 24.20
CA VAL A 13 -28.31 -2.44 23.28
C VAL A 13 -27.66 -1.07 23.39
N ILE A 14 -26.83 -0.76 22.40
CA ILE A 14 -26.14 0.54 22.29
C ILE A 14 -27.19 1.63 22.25
N ASN A 15 -27.38 2.33 23.35
CA ASN A 15 -28.38 3.40 23.44
C ASN A 15 -27.82 4.69 22.80
N ILE A 16 -28.11 4.86 21.51
CA ILE A 16 -27.66 5.99 20.68
C ILE A 16 -27.97 7.35 21.35
N ARG A 17 -29.08 7.48 22.09
CA ARG A 17 -29.43 8.71 22.80
C ARG A 17 -28.44 9.05 23.91
N GLN A 18 -27.91 8.08 24.60
CA GLN A 18 -26.88 8.30 25.65
C GLN A 18 -25.55 8.74 25.03
N ILE A 19 -25.15 8.16 23.89
CA ILE A 19 -23.95 8.56 23.18
C ILE A 19 -24.07 10.02 22.71
N ILE A 20 -25.20 10.38 22.11
CA ILE A 20 -25.44 11.75 21.63
C ILE A 20 -25.41 12.75 22.79
N ARG A 21 -26.02 12.46 23.95
CA ARG A 21 -25.98 13.33 25.13
C ARG A 21 -24.56 13.55 25.67
N LYS A 22 -23.68 12.56 25.56
CA LYS A 22 -22.29 12.66 25.97
C LYS A 22 -21.45 13.50 25.00
N ILE A 23 -21.80 13.51 23.71
CA ILE A 23 -21.06 14.21 22.65
C ILE A 23 -21.45 15.70 22.56
N ILE A 24 -22.73 16.04 22.76
CA ILE A 24 -23.24 17.42 22.62
C ILE A 24 -22.40 18.47 23.41
N PRO A 25 -21.96 18.25 24.68
CA PRO A 25 -21.15 19.24 25.39
C PRO A 25 -19.79 19.52 24.74
N TYR A 26 -19.30 18.61 23.89
CA TYR A 26 -17.99 18.69 23.23
C TYR A 26 -18.06 19.20 21.79
N TRP A 27 -19.23 19.66 21.29
CA TRP A 27 -19.39 20.14 19.93
C TRP A 27 -18.34 21.19 19.47
N PRO A 28 -17.83 22.12 20.35
CA PRO A 28 -16.82 23.06 19.92
C PRO A 28 -15.49 22.40 19.55
N TRP A 29 -15.16 21.26 20.19
CA TRP A 29 -13.97 20.48 19.88
C TRP A 29 -14.05 19.82 18.51
N PHE A 30 -15.26 19.38 18.09
CA PHE A 30 -15.49 18.86 16.73
C PHE A 30 -15.31 19.96 15.69
N VAL A 31 -15.85 21.14 15.93
CA VAL A 31 -15.70 22.28 15.01
C VAL A 31 -14.22 22.69 14.91
N ALA A 32 -13.51 22.80 16.03
CA ALA A 32 -12.10 23.13 16.05
C ALA A 32 -11.25 22.07 15.34
N SER A 33 -11.50 20.79 15.59
CA SER A 33 -10.79 19.68 14.93
C SER A 33 -11.01 19.66 13.42
N VAL A 34 -12.25 19.84 12.96
CA VAL A 34 -12.58 19.91 11.53
C VAL A 34 -11.93 21.15 10.90
N ALA A 35 -11.94 22.30 11.57
CA ALA A 35 -11.28 23.50 11.06
C ALA A 35 -9.76 23.29 10.91
N VAL A 36 -9.11 22.69 11.92
CA VAL A 36 -7.66 22.40 11.87
C VAL A 36 -7.35 21.40 10.75
N SER A 37 -8.15 20.33 10.59
CA SER A 37 -7.94 19.33 9.55
C SER A 37 -8.15 19.90 8.15
N LEU A 38 -9.13 20.81 7.98
CA LEU A 38 -9.35 21.51 6.70
C LEU A 38 -8.22 22.49 6.36
N ILE A 39 -7.70 23.21 7.35
CA ILE A 39 -6.52 24.07 7.17
C ILE A 39 -5.29 23.21 6.78
N ALA A 40 -5.07 22.11 7.47
CA ALA A 40 -3.97 21.19 7.14
C ALA A 40 -4.13 20.59 5.73
N ALA A 41 -5.34 20.20 5.34
CA ALA A 41 -5.64 19.72 3.98
C ALA A 41 -5.41 20.81 2.92
N PHE A 42 -5.82 22.05 3.20
CA PHE A 42 -5.58 23.19 2.31
C PHE A 42 -4.08 23.44 2.13
N LEU A 43 -3.31 23.49 3.22
CA LEU A 43 -1.85 23.64 3.17
C LEU A 43 -1.19 22.48 2.42
N TRP A 44 -1.65 21.25 2.64
CA TRP A 44 -1.16 20.08 1.92
C TRP A 44 -1.41 20.18 0.40
N ILE A 45 -2.60 20.59 -0.02
CA ILE A 45 -2.93 20.80 -1.44
C ILE A 45 -2.03 21.89 -2.05
N GLN A 46 -1.70 22.93 -1.29
CA GLN A 46 -0.79 23.99 -1.74
C GLN A 46 0.65 23.50 -1.99
N THR A 47 1.10 22.46 -1.30
CA THR A 47 2.45 21.88 -1.48
C THR A 47 2.50 20.82 -2.59
N CYS A 48 1.36 20.29 -3.04
CA CYS A 48 1.32 19.28 -4.11
C CYS A 48 1.73 19.88 -5.45
N SER A 49 2.72 19.27 -6.10
CA SER A 49 3.10 19.62 -7.46
C SER A 49 2.06 19.08 -8.46
N PRO A 50 1.74 19.82 -9.54
CA PRO A 50 0.85 19.32 -10.57
C PRO A 50 1.46 18.11 -11.27
N SER A 51 0.63 17.12 -11.63
CA SER A 51 1.05 15.99 -12.45
C SER A 51 0.25 15.93 -13.75
N TYR A 52 0.90 15.48 -14.81
CA TYR A 52 0.35 15.42 -16.15
C TYR A 52 0.56 14.01 -16.72
N VAL A 53 -0.48 13.46 -17.32
CA VAL A 53 -0.44 12.14 -17.95
C VAL A 53 -0.55 12.31 -19.45
N ALA A 54 0.50 11.94 -20.15
CA ALA A 54 0.49 11.86 -21.61
C ALA A 54 0.05 10.47 -22.06
N HIS A 55 -0.72 10.39 -23.11
CA HIS A 55 -1.19 9.16 -23.73
C HIS A 55 -0.71 9.03 -25.16
N ALA A 56 -0.32 7.84 -25.56
CA ALA A 56 0.00 7.47 -26.93
C ALA A 56 -0.56 6.09 -27.22
N THR A 57 -0.92 5.82 -28.47
CA THR A 57 -1.53 4.56 -28.88
C THR A 57 -0.77 3.97 -30.07
N LEU A 58 -0.41 2.70 -29.93
CA LEU A 58 0.21 1.87 -30.96
C LEU A 58 -0.79 0.82 -31.46
N LEU A 59 -0.81 0.58 -32.75
CA LEU A 59 -1.48 -0.57 -33.35
C LEU A 59 -0.44 -1.69 -33.51
N VAL A 60 -0.59 -2.74 -32.72
CA VAL A 60 0.25 -3.94 -32.79
C VAL A 60 -0.29 -4.82 -33.91
N LYS A 61 0.43 -4.88 -35.02
CA LYS A 61 0.08 -5.75 -36.13
C LYS A 61 0.66 -7.14 -35.90
N SER A 62 -0.15 -8.18 -36.12
CA SER A 62 0.39 -9.54 -36.30
C SER A 62 1.18 -9.56 -37.58
N ASP A 63 2.38 -10.14 -37.57
CA ASP A 63 3.16 -10.34 -38.77
C ASP A 63 2.43 -11.40 -39.60
N GLU A 64 1.52 -10.97 -40.50
CA GLU A 64 0.66 -11.86 -41.33
C GLU A 64 1.47 -12.82 -42.23
N ARG A 65 2.77 -12.59 -42.38
CA ARG A 65 3.65 -13.47 -43.17
C ARG A 65 4.11 -14.71 -42.39
N ALA A 66 3.95 -14.75 -41.06
CA ALA A 66 4.04 -15.96 -40.27
C ALA A 66 2.63 -16.57 -40.12
N VAL A 67 2.03 -17.01 -41.19
CA VAL A 67 0.80 -17.82 -41.12
C VAL A 67 1.17 -19.16 -40.49
N ASN A 68 1.17 -19.21 -39.20
CA ASN A 68 1.35 -20.44 -38.44
C ASN A 68 0.05 -21.23 -38.51
N LEU A 69 0.08 -22.39 -39.18
CA LEU A 69 -1.04 -23.35 -39.16
C LEU A 69 -1.48 -23.70 -37.71
N SER A 70 -0.62 -23.55 -36.73
CA SER A 70 -0.95 -23.72 -35.30
C SER A 70 -1.99 -22.71 -34.81
N ASN A 71 -2.06 -21.49 -35.39
CA ASN A 71 -3.02 -20.47 -35.03
C ASN A 71 -4.45 -20.79 -35.53
N VAL A 72 -4.60 -21.69 -36.49
CA VAL A 72 -5.92 -22.15 -36.97
C VAL A 72 -6.54 -23.16 -36.00
N PHE A 73 -5.71 -23.87 -35.21
CA PHE A 73 -6.17 -24.90 -34.27
C PHE A 73 -6.21 -24.45 -32.80
N MET A 74 -5.57 -23.34 -32.46
CA MET A 74 -5.60 -22.80 -31.10
C MET A 74 -5.96 -21.30 -31.11
N ASN A 75 -7.15 -20.99 -30.65
CA ASN A 75 -7.73 -19.63 -30.53
C ASN A 75 -7.00 -18.71 -29.53
N GLN A 76 -5.65 -18.75 -29.42
CA GLN A 76 -4.88 -18.10 -28.37
C GLN A 76 -3.86 -17.01 -28.77
N SER A 77 -3.70 -16.72 -30.04
CA SER A 77 -2.49 -16.05 -30.53
C SER A 77 -2.42 -14.52 -30.46
N SER A 78 -3.54 -13.81 -30.41
CA SER A 78 -3.46 -12.34 -30.44
C SER A 78 -3.10 -11.70 -29.07
N LYS A 79 -3.42 -12.39 -27.97
CA LYS A 79 -3.19 -11.84 -26.62
C LYS A 79 -1.73 -11.91 -26.17
N THR A 80 -1.01 -12.95 -26.59
CA THR A 80 0.40 -13.16 -26.21
C THR A 80 1.32 -12.16 -26.89
N ASN A 81 1.01 -11.78 -28.11
CA ASN A 81 1.85 -10.86 -28.88
C ASN A 81 1.83 -9.43 -28.31
N ILE A 82 0.66 -8.91 -27.92
CA ILE A 82 0.54 -7.54 -27.34
C ILE A 82 1.25 -7.44 -26.00
N ALA A 83 1.17 -8.47 -25.16
CA ALA A 83 1.85 -8.50 -23.87
C ALA A 83 3.38 -8.52 -24.01
N ASN A 84 3.90 -9.26 -24.99
CA ASN A 84 5.33 -9.29 -25.31
C ASN A 84 5.82 -7.93 -25.80
N GLU A 85 5.08 -7.28 -26.70
CA GLU A 85 5.41 -5.95 -27.19
C GLU A 85 5.39 -4.90 -26.08
N ALA A 86 4.40 -4.98 -25.17
CA ALA A 86 4.36 -4.14 -23.99
C ALA A 86 5.59 -4.36 -23.09
N GLY A 87 6.06 -5.61 -22.95
CA GLY A 87 7.29 -5.94 -22.21
C GLY A 87 8.54 -5.33 -22.86
N ILE A 88 8.68 -5.44 -24.18
CA ILE A 88 9.80 -4.86 -24.94
C ILE A 88 9.83 -3.33 -24.78
N ILE A 89 8.67 -2.68 -24.87
CA ILE A 89 8.58 -1.21 -24.68
C ILE A 89 8.98 -0.81 -23.27
N GLN A 90 8.60 -1.57 -22.24
CA GLN A 90 8.93 -1.31 -20.85
C GLN A 90 10.37 -1.66 -20.49
N SER A 91 11.10 -2.34 -21.36
CA SER A 91 12.46 -2.81 -21.09
C SER A 91 13.43 -1.66 -20.81
N VAL A 92 14.43 -1.94 -19.99
CA VAL A 92 15.49 -0.97 -19.67
C VAL A 92 16.25 -0.56 -20.94
N ARG A 93 16.47 -1.50 -21.86
CA ARG A 93 17.16 -1.24 -23.13
C ARG A 93 16.41 -0.21 -23.98
N THR A 94 15.10 -0.35 -24.12
CA THR A 94 14.25 0.61 -24.83
C THR A 94 14.25 1.98 -24.17
N LYS A 95 14.16 2.03 -22.82
CA LYS A 95 14.23 3.27 -22.03
C LYS A 95 15.58 3.98 -22.21
N GLN A 96 16.69 3.25 -22.11
CA GLN A 96 18.01 3.81 -22.35
C GLN A 96 18.17 4.38 -23.77
N PHE A 97 17.61 3.69 -24.75
CA PHE A 97 17.65 4.18 -26.13
C PHE A 97 16.77 5.42 -26.33
N ALA A 98 15.62 5.48 -25.65
CA ALA A 98 14.74 6.65 -25.63
C ALA A 98 15.43 7.88 -25.02
N LEU A 99 16.20 7.70 -23.93
CA LEU A 99 16.95 8.77 -23.29
C LEU A 99 18.02 9.42 -24.18
N LYS A 100 18.52 8.69 -25.19
CA LYS A 100 19.43 9.26 -26.22
C LYS A 100 18.72 10.17 -27.20
N LEU A 101 17.39 10.12 -27.29
CA LEU A 101 16.57 10.90 -28.24
C LEU A 101 16.00 12.18 -27.61
N VAL A 102 16.09 12.31 -26.26
CA VAL A 102 15.56 13.46 -25.50
C VAL A 102 16.65 13.98 -24.57
N ASN A 103 16.78 15.28 -24.47
CA ASN A 103 17.75 15.87 -23.56
C ASN A 103 17.18 15.90 -22.12
N THR A 104 17.46 14.86 -21.37
CA THR A 104 17.06 14.69 -19.95
C THR A 104 18.25 14.68 -19.01
N GLY A 105 19.45 14.97 -19.50
CA GLY A 105 20.69 14.98 -18.72
C GLY A 105 20.71 16.02 -17.61
N VAL A 106 19.96 17.12 -17.78
CA VAL A 106 19.82 18.18 -16.77
C VAL A 106 18.34 18.45 -16.54
N SER A 107 17.92 18.50 -15.28
CA SER A 107 16.59 18.93 -14.85
C SER A 107 16.68 20.32 -14.21
N TYR A 108 15.77 21.22 -14.52
CA TYR A 108 15.69 22.59 -14.04
C TYR A 108 14.49 22.77 -13.14
N PHE A 109 14.66 23.48 -12.02
CA PHE A 109 13.62 23.69 -11.03
C PHE A 109 13.56 25.15 -10.62
N ALA A 110 12.34 25.62 -10.39
CA ALA A 110 12.06 26.88 -9.72
C ALA A 110 11.36 26.60 -8.41
N ARG A 111 11.85 27.14 -7.31
CA ARG A 111 11.27 27.02 -5.96
C ARG A 111 10.53 28.31 -5.65
N ASP A 112 9.22 28.19 -5.48
CA ASP A 112 8.37 29.22 -4.87
C ASP A 112 8.22 28.87 -3.38
N ARG A 113 7.71 29.80 -2.56
CA ARG A 113 7.54 29.67 -1.10
C ARG A 113 7.04 28.29 -0.65
N TYR A 114 6.18 27.64 -1.43
CA TYR A 114 5.52 26.40 -1.06
C TYR A 114 5.63 25.28 -2.09
N LYS A 115 6.11 25.55 -3.29
CA LYS A 115 6.14 24.60 -4.39
C LYS A 115 7.46 24.60 -5.12
N THR A 116 7.93 23.42 -5.49
CA THR A 116 8.99 23.26 -6.48
C THR A 116 8.38 22.84 -7.81
N ILE A 117 8.64 23.61 -8.85
CA ILE A 117 8.11 23.40 -10.19
C ILE A 117 9.28 23.06 -11.12
N GLU A 118 9.19 21.91 -11.80
CA GLU A 118 10.16 21.56 -12.83
C GLU A 118 9.91 22.40 -14.09
N GLN A 119 10.97 23.01 -14.62
CA GLN A 119 10.94 23.85 -15.83
C GLN A 119 11.56 23.10 -17.00
N TYR A 120 10.81 22.21 -17.63
CA TYR A 120 11.30 21.44 -18.76
C TYR A 120 11.26 22.24 -20.06
N SER A 121 10.15 22.92 -20.35
CA SER A 121 9.90 23.55 -21.65
C SER A 121 10.63 24.90 -21.87
N ASN A 122 10.69 25.73 -20.83
CA ASN A 122 11.29 27.05 -20.86
C ASN A 122 12.07 27.32 -19.57
N PRO A 123 13.24 26.70 -19.42
CA PRO A 123 14.05 26.95 -18.24
C PRO A 123 14.61 28.39 -18.25
N ALA A 124 14.70 28.99 -17.07
CA ALA A 124 15.27 30.33 -16.89
C ALA A 124 16.73 30.39 -17.31
N PHE A 125 17.42 29.25 -17.32
CA PHE A 125 18.77 29.06 -17.83
C PHE A 125 18.94 27.68 -18.44
N SER A 126 19.96 27.54 -19.29
CA SER A 126 20.34 26.24 -19.86
C SER A 126 21.79 25.92 -19.52
N ILE A 127 22.03 24.64 -19.21
CA ILE A 127 23.35 24.15 -18.83
C ILE A 127 23.93 23.35 -19.98
N THR A 128 25.17 23.66 -20.34
CA THR A 128 25.97 22.84 -21.24
C THR A 128 27.02 22.11 -20.40
N LEU A 129 26.99 20.80 -20.44
CA LEU A 129 27.95 19.94 -19.71
C LEU A 129 29.14 19.65 -20.61
N ASP A 130 30.34 19.61 -20.02
CA ASP A 130 31.49 19.00 -20.66
C ASP A 130 31.40 17.48 -20.57
N SER A 131 31.23 16.81 -21.70
CA SER A 131 31.10 15.35 -21.77
C SER A 131 32.38 14.59 -21.40
N GLY A 132 33.51 15.26 -21.43
CA GLY A 132 34.81 14.70 -21.06
C GLY A 132 35.03 14.64 -19.54
N HIS A 133 34.42 15.56 -18.81
CA HIS A 133 34.56 15.67 -17.35
C HIS A 133 33.53 14.87 -16.59
N VAL A 134 33.91 14.42 -15.39
CA VAL A 134 33.00 13.89 -14.37
C VAL A 134 32.10 15.02 -13.90
N GLN A 135 30.90 14.73 -13.47
CA GLN A 135 29.92 15.72 -13.01
C GLN A 135 29.31 15.29 -11.68
N PRO A 136 28.91 16.22 -10.80
CA PRO A 136 28.15 15.92 -9.59
C PRO A 136 26.72 15.50 -9.98
N LEU A 137 26.34 14.27 -9.64
CA LEU A 137 25.07 13.67 -10.09
C LEU A 137 24.00 13.73 -9.02
N ASN A 138 22.77 14.06 -9.45
CA ASN A 138 21.55 13.99 -8.66
C ASN A 138 21.49 14.91 -7.43
N ILE A 139 22.32 15.92 -7.37
CA ILE A 139 22.33 16.93 -6.31
C ILE A 139 21.80 18.27 -6.84
N PRO A 140 21.13 19.09 -6.00
CA PRO A 140 20.74 20.44 -6.37
C PRO A 140 21.96 21.35 -6.45
N ILE A 141 22.03 22.14 -7.51
CA ILE A 141 22.99 23.20 -7.73
C ILE A 141 22.20 24.48 -7.83
N GLU A 142 22.32 25.35 -6.83
CA GLU A 142 21.55 26.59 -6.73
C GLU A 142 22.16 27.67 -7.61
N ILE A 143 21.30 28.43 -8.24
CA ILE A 143 21.69 29.56 -9.09
C ILE A 143 20.85 30.78 -8.77
N GLU A 144 21.52 31.88 -8.43
CA GLU A 144 20.92 33.17 -8.24
C GLU A 144 21.50 34.20 -9.23
N LYS A 145 20.68 35.11 -9.72
CA LYS A 145 21.14 36.22 -10.55
C LYS A 145 21.43 37.41 -9.68
N THR A 146 22.68 37.87 -9.71
CA THR A 146 23.14 39.07 -9.00
C THR A 146 22.80 40.33 -9.78
N GLU A 147 22.72 41.49 -9.13
CA GLU A 147 22.37 42.80 -9.71
C GLU A 147 23.19 43.18 -10.95
N ASN A 148 24.43 42.69 -11.08
CA ASN A 148 25.33 42.95 -12.21
C ASN A 148 25.25 41.92 -13.34
N GLN A 149 24.13 41.21 -13.49
CA GLN A 149 23.93 40.13 -14.47
C GLN A 149 24.88 38.92 -14.31
N LYS A 150 25.64 38.84 -13.22
CA LYS A 150 26.44 37.67 -12.87
C LYS A 150 25.57 36.62 -12.24
N LEU A 151 26.04 35.38 -12.29
CA LEU A 151 25.38 34.22 -11.73
C LEU A 151 26.13 33.75 -10.49
N HIS A 152 25.47 33.77 -9.36
CA HIS A 152 25.95 33.16 -8.12
C HIS A 152 25.56 31.69 -8.10
N ILE A 153 26.53 30.81 -7.96
CA ILE A 153 26.34 29.35 -7.95
C ILE A 153 26.77 28.83 -6.58
N GLN A 154 25.85 28.14 -5.95
CA GLN A 154 26.07 27.53 -4.63
C GLN A 154 25.78 26.04 -4.65
N ILE A 155 26.71 25.28 -4.08
CA ILE A 155 26.59 23.82 -3.84
C ILE A 155 27.06 23.56 -2.43
N ASP A 156 26.24 22.93 -1.60
CA ASP A 156 26.63 22.49 -0.26
C ASP A 156 26.03 21.09 0.01
N GLN A 157 26.85 20.06 -0.15
CA GLN A 157 26.42 18.68 0.03
C GLN A 157 27.52 17.85 0.72
N GLU A 158 27.18 17.26 1.85
CA GLU A 158 28.10 16.37 2.58
C GLU A 158 28.45 15.09 1.80
N LYS A 159 27.54 14.63 0.92
CA LYS A 159 27.74 13.43 0.08
C LYS A 159 27.21 13.69 -1.32
N ALA A 160 28.11 13.90 -2.27
CA ALA A 160 27.79 14.02 -3.67
C ALA A 160 28.40 12.85 -4.46
N SER A 161 27.61 12.21 -5.31
CA SER A 161 28.10 11.15 -6.22
C SER A 161 28.58 11.79 -7.51
N PHE A 162 29.75 11.40 -7.97
CA PHE A 162 30.37 11.89 -9.18
C PHE A 162 30.44 10.80 -10.23
N GLY A 163 30.21 11.15 -11.47
CA GLY A 163 30.28 10.23 -12.60
C GLY A 163 30.02 10.92 -13.92
N LYS A 164 30.26 10.24 -15.02
CA LYS A 164 29.90 10.77 -16.34
C LYS A 164 28.40 10.61 -16.56
N PRO A 165 27.68 11.66 -16.99
CA PRO A 165 26.21 11.64 -17.14
C PRO A 165 25.68 10.52 -18.07
N ALA A 166 26.53 10.02 -18.99
CA ALA A 166 26.18 8.95 -19.92
C ALA A 166 26.47 7.53 -19.39
N GLN A 167 27.07 7.38 -18.22
CA GLN A 167 27.44 6.09 -17.62
C GLN A 167 26.45 5.67 -16.53
N LEU A 168 26.24 4.36 -16.37
CA LEU A 168 25.36 3.78 -15.37
C LEU A 168 25.96 3.79 -13.95
N SER A 169 27.30 3.74 -13.85
CA SER A 169 28.03 3.71 -12.59
C SER A 169 28.47 5.11 -12.17
N THR A 170 28.48 5.35 -10.87
CA THR A 170 29.15 6.49 -10.27
C THR A 170 30.63 6.16 -10.04
N ASP A 171 31.52 7.13 -10.34
CA ASP A 171 32.96 6.90 -10.23
C ASP A 171 33.42 6.95 -8.76
N TYR A 172 32.96 7.95 -7.99
CA TYR A 172 33.24 8.10 -6.57
C TYR A 172 32.22 8.98 -5.85
N THR A 173 32.28 9.01 -4.52
CA THR A 173 31.44 9.88 -3.68
C THR A 173 32.32 10.68 -2.73
N LYS A 174 32.12 11.99 -2.69
CA LYS A 174 32.83 12.91 -1.77
C LYS A 174 31.95 14.11 -1.40
N PRO A 175 32.26 14.85 -0.32
CA PRO A 175 31.60 16.11 -0.04
C PRO A 175 31.97 17.14 -1.10
N ILE A 176 31.04 18.06 -1.37
CA ILE A 176 31.25 19.20 -2.26
C ILE A 176 30.67 20.45 -1.61
N GLN A 177 31.51 21.49 -1.55
CA GLN A 177 31.12 22.83 -1.15
C GLN A 177 31.69 23.81 -2.15
N LEU A 178 30.85 24.57 -2.76
CA LEU A 178 31.20 25.63 -3.74
C LEU A 178 30.32 26.82 -3.52
N ASP A 179 30.91 27.96 -3.46
CA ASP A 179 30.25 29.28 -3.44
C ASP A 179 31.06 30.20 -4.36
N THR A 180 30.51 30.53 -5.54
CA THR A 180 31.23 31.27 -6.54
C THR A 180 30.33 32.12 -7.44
N VAL A 181 30.87 33.18 -8.01
CA VAL A 181 30.17 34.06 -8.94
C VAL A 181 30.83 34.02 -10.30
N ILE A 182 30.09 33.71 -11.35
CA ILE A 182 30.56 33.61 -12.73
C ILE A 182 29.80 34.54 -13.66
N ASN A 183 30.36 34.80 -14.84
CA ASN A 183 29.63 35.47 -15.91
C ASN A 183 28.76 34.46 -16.69
N ALA A 184 27.60 34.90 -17.18
CA ALA A 184 26.79 34.07 -18.06
C ALA A 184 27.57 33.67 -19.31
N GLY A 185 27.56 32.35 -19.63
CA GLY A 185 28.32 31.82 -20.78
C GLY A 185 29.77 31.46 -20.50
N GLU A 186 30.26 31.70 -19.30
CA GLU A 186 31.62 31.29 -18.87
C GLU A 186 31.61 29.81 -18.42
N TRP A 187 32.73 29.09 -18.67
CA TRP A 187 32.93 27.75 -18.18
C TRP A 187 33.34 27.76 -16.70
N LEU A 188 32.56 27.11 -15.87
CA LEU A 188 32.95 26.82 -14.50
C LEU A 188 33.63 25.45 -14.49
N THR A 189 34.95 25.43 -14.48
CA THR A 189 35.74 24.21 -14.48
C THR A 189 36.50 24.07 -13.16
N THR A 190 36.30 22.93 -12.52
CA THR A 190 36.99 22.50 -11.30
C THR A 190 37.73 21.17 -11.57
N ALA A 191 38.43 20.63 -10.58
CA ALA A 191 39.03 19.33 -10.72
C ALA A 191 37.99 18.18 -10.91
N ASP A 192 36.77 18.41 -10.50
CA ASP A 192 35.72 17.38 -10.39
C ASP A 192 34.51 17.58 -11.32
N PHE A 193 34.37 18.75 -11.93
CA PHE A 193 33.26 19.00 -12.86
C PHE A 193 33.56 20.20 -13.78
N SER A 194 32.88 20.22 -14.90
CA SER A 194 32.93 21.32 -15.85
C SER A 194 31.57 21.51 -16.52
N PHE A 195 30.98 22.68 -16.34
CA PHE A 195 29.75 23.08 -17.03
C PHE A 195 29.69 24.56 -17.31
N ARG A 196 28.80 24.99 -18.20
CA ARG A 196 28.57 26.35 -18.57
C ARG A 196 27.09 26.69 -18.47
N VAL A 197 26.79 27.85 -17.88
CA VAL A 197 25.41 28.34 -17.68
C VAL A 197 25.10 29.44 -18.69
N HIS A 198 24.04 29.24 -19.46
CA HIS A 198 23.47 30.25 -20.35
C HIS A 198 22.17 30.79 -19.79
N THR A 199 21.97 32.11 -19.79
CA THR A 199 20.72 32.72 -19.37
C THR A 199 19.64 32.54 -20.45
N GLY A 200 18.47 32.06 -20.03
CA GLY A 200 17.31 31.95 -20.91
C GLY A 200 16.56 33.26 -21.11
N ARG A 201 15.53 33.24 -21.96
CA ARG A 201 14.69 34.43 -22.27
C ARG A 201 13.67 34.75 -21.18
N SER A 202 13.43 33.88 -20.22
CA SER A 202 12.47 34.09 -19.12
C SER A 202 13.04 35.09 -18.12
N SER A 203 12.27 36.11 -17.75
CA SER A 203 12.63 37.05 -16.69
C SER A 203 12.77 36.25 -15.38
N VAL A 204 13.93 36.29 -14.78
CA VAL A 204 14.21 35.77 -13.47
C VAL A 204 13.45 36.65 -12.47
N GLY A 205 12.29 36.16 -11.98
CA GLY A 205 11.55 36.80 -10.87
C GLY A 205 12.19 36.48 -9.53
N GLU A 206 11.50 36.77 -8.44
CA GLU A 206 11.91 36.50 -7.05
C GLU A 206 11.95 34.99 -6.67
N LEU A 207 12.02 34.08 -7.65
CA LEU A 207 12.05 32.65 -7.43
C LEU A 207 13.50 32.18 -7.24
N GLU A 208 13.70 31.25 -6.32
CA GLU A 208 14.97 30.53 -6.19
C GLU A 208 15.04 29.45 -7.28
N TYR A 209 16.15 29.38 -7.97
CA TYR A 209 16.35 28.44 -9.05
C TYR A 209 17.47 27.46 -8.72
N TYR A 210 17.29 26.22 -9.12
CA TYR A 210 18.35 25.21 -9.07
C TYR A 210 18.24 24.24 -10.25
N PHE A 211 19.33 23.58 -10.56
CA PHE A 211 19.35 22.49 -11.52
C PHE A 211 19.99 21.22 -10.93
N MET A 212 19.72 20.10 -11.54
CA MET A 212 20.32 18.82 -11.20
C MET A 212 20.85 18.13 -12.44
N ILE A 213 22.07 17.62 -12.38
CA ILE A 213 22.64 16.77 -13.43
C ILE A 213 22.21 15.34 -13.13
N ASN A 214 21.46 14.74 -14.06
CA ASN A 214 20.81 13.46 -13.83
C ASN A 214 21.75 12.30 -14.21
N SER A 215 21.95 11.35 -13.30
CA SER A 215 22.52 10.04 -13.64
C SER A 215 21.59 9.26 -14.58
N VAL A 216 22.13 8.29 -15.32
CA VAL A 216 21.31 7.42 -16.19
C VAL A 216 20.24 6.67 -15.39
N ALA A 217 20.56 6.24 -14.17
CA ALA A 217 19.61 5.56 -13.28
C ALA A 217 18.41 6.47 -12.94
N ARG A 218 18.67 7.75 -12.61
CA ARG A 218 17.60 8.74 -12.36
C ARG A 218 16.77 9.01 -13.62
N GLN A 219 17.42 9.13 -14.77
CA GLN A 219 16.73 9.35 -16.05
C GLN A 219 15.81 8.15 -16.39
N ILE A 220 16.26 6.89 -16.17
CA ILE A 220 15.41 5.71 -16.31
C ILE A 220 14.22 5.78 -15.33
N GLY A 221 14.43 6.34 -14.13
CA GLY A 221 13.38 6.60 -13.16
C GLY A 221 12.26 7.54 -13.66
N PHE A 222 12.49 8.38 -14.67
CA PHE A 222 11.42 9.19 -15.27
C PHE A 222 10.32 8.33 -15.93
N PHE A 223 10.62 7.08 -16.27
CA PHE A 223 9.66 6.09 -16.76
C PHE A 223 9.05 5.22 -15.66
N ALA A 224 9.24 5.54 -14.37
CA ALA A 224 8.71 4.72 -13.26
C ALA A 224 7.18 4.59 -13.30
N ASN A 225 6.50 5.66 -13.72
CA ASN A 225 5.04 5.71 -13.83
C ASN A 225 4.51 5.35 -15.22
N LEU A 226 5.33 4.69 -16.05
CA LEU A 226 4.89 4.19 -17.35
C LEU A 226 3.91 3.04 -17.16
N LYS A 227 2.71 3.21 -17.71
CA LYS A 227 1.68 2.17 -17.74
C LYS A 227 1.36 1.79 -19.18
N THR A 228 1.16 0.51 -19.40
CA THR A 228 0.69 -0.03 -20.67
C THR A 228 -0.68 -0.64 -20.46
N ASN A 229 -1.63 -0.29 -21.28
CA ASN A 229 -2.99 -0.83 -21.23
C ASN A 229 -3.33 -1.39 -22.61
N SER A 230 -3.68 -2.66 -22.68
CA SER A 230 -4.17 -3.31 -23.89
C SER A 230 -5.66 -3.58 -23.76
N ASP A 231 -6.45 -3.20 -24.72
CA ASP A 231 -7.83 -3.62 -24.81
C ASP A 231 -7.88 -5.11 -25.19
N LYS A 232 -8.72 -5.87 -24.50
CA LYS A 232 -8.79 -7.33 -24.67
C LYS A 232 -9.31 -7.76 -26.05
N GLU A 233 -9.99 -6.87 -26.74
CA GLU A 233 -10.64 -7.14 -28.02
C GLU A 233 -10.01 -6.41 -29.21
N SER A 234 -9.07 -5.49 -28.97
CA SER A 234 -8.40 -4.71 -30.01
C SER A 234 -6.90 -4.93 -30.01
N ALA A 235 -6.28 -4.80 -31.17
CA ALA A 235 -4.82 -4.81 -31.33
C ALA A 235 -4.15 -3.49 -30.91
N LEU A 236 -4.83 -2.67 -30.11
CA LEU A 236 -4.35 -1.38 -29.67
C LEU A 236 -3.64 -1.48 -28.34
N LEU A 237 -2.42 -0.96 -28.28
CA LEU A 237 -1.63 -0.81 -27.07
C LEU A 237 -1.56 0.67 -26.69
N THR A 238 -2.22 1.05 -25.61
CA THR A 238 -2.18 2.41 -25.08
C THR A 238 -1.07 2.51 -24.03
N LEU A 239 -0.18 3.46 -24.24
CA LEU A 239 0.90 3.82 -23.33
C LEU A 239 0.51 5.10 -22.60
N SER A 240 0.76 5.18 -21.30
CA SER A 240 0.57 6.40 -20.53
C SER A 240 1.77 6.65 -19.62
N LEU A 241 2.23 7.88 -19.57
CA LEU A 241 3.36 8.31 -18.75
C LEU A 241 2.97 9.55 -17.94
N GLU A 242 3.13 9.46 -16.62
CA GLU A 242 2.87 10.55 -15.69
C GLU A 242 4.17 11.24 -15.29
N THR A 243 4.25 12.58 -15.48
CA THR A 243 5.37 13.43 -15.03
C THR A 243 4.86 14.77 -14.50
N THR A 244 5.78 15.62 -14.05
CA THR A 244 5.49 16.96 -13.49
C THR A 244 5.28 18.03 -14.55
N ASP A 245 5.70 17.78 -15.81
CA ASP A 245 5.58 18.72 -16.93
C ASP A 245 4.89 18.04 -18.12
N PRO A 246 3.86 18.66 -18.76
CA PRO A 246 3.10 18.04 -19.84
C PRO A 246 3.93 17.78 -21.10
N LYS A 247 4.90 18.66 -21.41
CA LYS A 247 5.78 18.47 -22.55
C LYS A 247 6.82 17.39 -22.29
N LYS A 248 7.34 17.31 -21.05
CA LYS A 248 8.26 16.26 -20.64
C LYS A 248 7.62 14.88 -20.77
N SER A 249 6.38 14.73 -20.32
CA SER A 249 5.66 13.44 -20.43
C SER A 249 5.45 13.05 -21.89
N ALA A 250 5.07 14.01 -22.74
CA ALA A 250 4.88 13.75 -24.17
C ALA A 250 6.19 13.43 -24.90
N ASP A 251 7.25 14.22 -24.66
CA ASP A 251 8.56 14.04 -25.30
C ASP A 251 9.19 12.69 -24.91
N LEU A 252 9.14 12.32 -23.63
CA LEU A 252 9.64 11.03 -23.16
C LEU A 252 8.85 9.85 -23.74
N LEU A 253 7.51 9.95 -23.78
CA LEU A 253 6.67 8.91 -24.31
C LEU A 253 6.88 8.73 -25.83
N ASN A 254 6.97 9.84 -26.57
CA ASN A 254 7.27 9.81 -28.01
C ASN A 254 8.68 9.29 -28.29
N ALA A 255 9.66 9.65 -27.44
CA ALA A 255 11.02 9.13 -27.56
C ALA A 255 11.05 7.60 -27.31
N LEU A 256 10.27 7.12 -26.33
CA LEU A 256 10.15 5.70 -26.05
C LEU A 256 9.58 4.93 -27.26
N ILE A 257 8.53 5.45 -27.88
CA ILE A 257 7.94 4.86 -29.09
C ILE A 257 8.94 4.84 -30.24
N ARG A 258 9.64 5.95 -30.46
CA ARG A 258 10.66 6.03 -31.52
C ARG A 258 11.83 5.08 -31.24
N ALA A 259 12.24 4.95 -29.98
CA ALA A 259 13.28 4.02 -29.57
C ALA A 259 12.86 2.57 -29.84
N TYR A 260 11.64 2.20 -29.46
CA TYR A 260 11.06 0.91 -29.71
C TYR A 260 11.03 0.58 -31.22
N GLN A 261 10.48 1.49 -32.04
CA GLN A 261 10.44 1.30 -33.49
C GLN A 261 11.84 1.17 -34.14
N ARG A 262 12.83 1.94 -33.64
CA ARG A 262 14.21 1.81 -34.13
C ARG A 262 14.86 0.49 -33.74
N LEU A 263 14.65 0.05 -32.48
CA LEU A 263 15.17 -1.25 -32.02
C LEU A 263 14.54 -2.41 -32.78
N GLU A 264 13.23 -2.37 -33.00
CA GLU A 264 12.52 -3.37 -33.82
C GLU A 264 13.06 -3.42 -35.25
N THR A 265 13.19 -2.24 -35.88
CA THR A 265 13.71 -2.14 -37.26
C THR A 265 15.16 -2.60 -37.32
N SER A 266 16.02 -2.23 -36.38
CA SER A 266 17.42 -2.65 -36.33
C SER A 266 17.56 -4.16 -36.23
N LYS A 267 16.76 -4.80 -35.35
CA LYS A 267 16.73 -6.26 -35.20
C LYS A 267 16.37 -6.96 -36.53
N LYS A 268 15.33 -6.48 -37.19
CA LYS A 268 14.91 -7.06 -38.51
C LYS A 268 15.96 -6.88 -39.63
N ILE A 269 16.64 -5.71 -39.66
CA ILE A 269 17.72 -5.46 -40.59
C ILE A 269 18.91 -6.40 -40.34
N GLU A 270 19.23 -6.67 -39.08
CA GLU A 270 20.30 -7.58 -38.68
C GLU A 270 19.97 -9.02 -39.05
N GLU A 271 18.76 -9.53 -38.73
CA GLU A 271 18.28 -10.87 -39.11
C GLU A 271 18.33 -11.08 -40.64
N ARG A 272 17.90 -10.07 -41.42
CA ARG A 272 17.96 -10.13 -42.90
C ARG A 272 19.39 -10.02 -43.42
N GLY A 273 20.27 -9.32 -42.71
CA GLY A 273 21.69 -9.25 -43.01
C GLY A 273 22.34 -10.63 -42.94
N GLN A 274 22.12 -11.36 -41.87
CA GLN A 274 22.62 -12.71 -41.65
C GLN A 274 22.16 -13.68 -42.79
N THR A 275 20.90 -13.55 -43.20
CA THR A 275 20.37 -14.32 -44.33
C THR A 275 21.14 -14.03 -45.62
N ILE A 276 21.45 -12.78 -45.93
CA ILE A 276 22.21 -12.38 -47.12
C ILE A 276 23.63 -12.94 -47.01
N ASP A 277 24.30 -12.83 -45.87
CA ASP A 277 25.66 -13.30 -45.63
C ASP A 277 25.75 -14.84 -45.84
N PHE A 278 24.75 -15.58 -45.35
CA PHE A 278 24.68 -17.03 -45.59
C PHE A 278 24.48 -17.38 -47.08
N ILE A 279 23.60 -16.67 -47.81
CA ILE A 279 23.40 -16.87 -49.22
C ILE A 279 24.68 -16.49 -49.99
N ASP A 280 25.40 -15.45 -49.60
CA ASP A 280 26.66 -15.04 -50.22
C ASP A 280 27.74 -16.12 -50.05
N GLN A 281 27.82 -16.79 -48.87
CA GLN A 281 28.72 -17.94 -48.66
C GLN A 281 28.38 -19.12 -49.61
N LEU A 282 27.07 -19.45 -49.73
CA LEU A 282 26.63 -20.50 -50.65
C LEU A 282 26.93 -20.16 -52.13
N LEU A 283 26.76 -18.87 -52.48
CA LEU A 283 27.05 -18.43 -53.87
C LEU A 283 28.52 -18.59 -54.22
N VAL A 284 29.45 -18.36 -53.30
CA VAL A 284 30.87 -18.58 -53.53
C VAL A 284 31.13 -20.06 -53.84
N GLU A 285 30.61 -20.97 -52.99
CA GLU A 285 30.79 -22.43 -53.18
C GLU A 285 30.18 -22.92 -54.48
N VAL A 286 29.00 -22.42 -54.85
CA VAL A 286 28.30 -22.81 -56.09
C VAL A 286 28.98 -22.18 -57.27
N SER A 287 29.49 -20.95 -57.22
CA SER A 287 30.23 -20.28 -58.27
C SER A 287 31.51 -21.03 -58.64
N ASP A 288 32.28 -21.44 -57.62
CA ASP A 288 33.51 -22.23 -57.86
C ASP A 288 33.20 -23.57 -58.58
N THR A 289 32.08 -24.21 -58.18
CA THR A 289 31.62 -25.46 -58.78
C THR A 289 31.11 -25.23 -60.22
N LEU A 290 30.42 -24.10 -60.45
CA LEU A 290 29.93 -23.73 -61.82
C LEU A 290 31.07 -23.51 -62.79
N GLU A 291 32.10 -22.74 -62.36
CA GLU A 291 33.30 -22.48 -63.19
C GLU A 291 33.98 -23.78 -63.60
N LEU A 292 34.15 -24.72 -62.68
CA LEU A 292 34.75 -26.03 -62.95
C LEU A 292 33.92 -26.80 -63.96
N TYR A 293 32.59 -26.84 -63.87
CA TYR A 293 31.76 -27.58 -64.83
C TYR A 293 31.63 -26.85 -66.15
N GLU A 294 31.72 -25.55 -66.21
CA GLU A 294 31.82 -24.76 -67.44
C GLU A 294 33.11 -25.06 -68.21
N GLU A 295 34.22 -25.12 -67.48
CA GLU A 295 35.51 -25.52 -68.07
C GLU A 295 35.49 -26.96 -68.64
N GLU A 296 34.95 -27.93 -67.84
CA GLU A 296 34.81 -29.31 -68.23
C GLU A 296 33.95 -29.45 -69.53
N LEU A 297 32.82 -28.75 -69.58
CA LEU A 297 31.90 -28.73 -70.68
C LEU A 297 32.54 -28.12 -71.93
N THR A 298 33.18 -26.95 -71.75
CA THR A 298 33.84 -26.23 -72.83
C THR A 298 34.99 -27.05 -73.49
N GLN A 299 35.82 -27.67 -72.63
CA GLN A 299 36.90 -28.51 -73.08
C GLN A 299 36.37 -29.71 -73.84
N PHE A 300 35.31 -30.38 -73.36
CA PHE A 300 34.68 -31.49 -74.04
C PHE A 300 34.09 -31.10 -75.45
N GLN A 301 33.47 -29.91 -75.54
CA GLN A 301 32.92 -29.38 -76.78
C GLN A 301 34.01 -29.06 -77.81
N ILE A 302 35.15 -28.55 -77.38
CA ILE A 302 36.31 -28.28 -78.23
C ILE A 302 36.89 -29.58 -78.79
N ASP A 303 37.02 -30.63 -77.96
CA ASP A 303 37.62 -31.92 -78.32
C ASP A 303 36.71 -32.74 -79.25
N ASN A 304 35.39 -32.49 -79.28
CA ASN A 304 34.41 -33.30 -80.04
C ASN A 304 33.51 -32.44 -80.94
N LEU A 305 34.09 -31.61 -81.81
CA LEU A 305 33.41 -30.71 -82.76
C LEU A 305 32.51 -31.43 -83.74
N THR A 306 31.38 -31.99 -83.45
CA THR A 306 30.18 -32.25 -84.27
C THR A 306 29.31 -33.40 -83.75
N ILE A 307 28.19 -33.13 -83.05
CA ILE A 307 27.14 -34.15 -82.89
C ILE A 307 25.76 -33.50 -82.69
N GLY A 308 24.79 -33.81 -83.59
CA GLY A 308 23.38 -33.42 -83.49
C GLY A 308 22.58 -34.40 -82.67
N ILE A 309 21.68 -33.86 -81.78
CA ILE A 309 20.90 -34.61 -80.78
C ILE A 309 19.56 -35.10 -81.32
N ALA A 310 19.20 -36.39 -81.11
CA ALA A 310 17.92 -37.01 -81.53
C ALA A 310 16.78 -36.66 -80.52
N PRO A 311 15.52 -36.39 -80.97
CA PRO A 311 14.42 -35.91 -80.16
C PRO A 311 14.03 -36.79 -78.95
N LYS A 312 14.26 -38.08 -78.95
CA LYS A 312 13.95 -39.05 -77.91
C LYS A 312 14.94 -38.94 -76.71
N SER A 313 16.15 -38.52 -77.00
CA SER A 313 17.19 -38.28 -75.98
C SER A 313 16.86 -37.05 -75.13
N SER A 314 16.34 -35.96 -75.71
CA SER A 314 16.04 -34.72 -75.00
C SER A 314 14.97 -34.91 -73.96
N LEU A 315 13.98 -35.78 -74.12
CA LEU A 315 12.91 -36.05 -73.19
C LEU A 315 13.39 -36.81 -71.92
N LEU A 316 14.27 -37.77 -72.08
CA LEU A 316 14.93 -38.51 -71.01
C LEU A 316 15.90 -37.58 -70.24
N TYR A 317 16.62 -36.74 -70.94
CA TYR A 317 17.53 -35.79 -70.34
C TYR A 317 16.79 -34.67 -69.52
N ASN A 318 15.63 -34.20 -69.97
CA ASN A 318 14.80 -33.26 -69.22
C ASN A 318 14.32 -33.91 -67.93
N LYS A 319 13.79 -35.13 -67.93
CA LYS A 319 13.42 -35.88 -66.77
C LYS A 319 14.59 -36.05 -65.76
N TYR A 320 15.75 -36.37 -66.29
CA TYR A 320 16.96 -36.52 -65.49
C TYR A 320 17.38 -35.19 -64.88
N SER A 321 17.33 -34.08 -65.64
CA SER A 321 17.58 -32.71 -65.07
C SER A 321 16.62 -32.34 -63.98
N ASP A 322 15.31 -32.60 -64.14
CA ASP A 322 14.30 -32.34 -63.13
C ASP A 322 14.56 -33.09 -61.79
N LEU A 323 14.95 -34.39 -61.91
CA LEU A 323 15.31 -35.18 -60.72
C LEU A 323 16.57 -34.67 -60.06
N GLN A 324 17.58 -34.25 -60.81
CA GLN A 324 18.80 -33.67 -60.25
C GLN A 324 18.56 -32.27 -59.59
N ASN A 325 17.68 -31.48 -60.19
CA ASN A 325 17.27 -30.21 -59.57
C ASN A 325 16.57 -30.46 -58.22
N ASN A 326 15.73 -31.50 -58.15
CA ASN A 326 15.11 -31.92 -56.91
C ASN A 326 16.16 -32.40 -55.87
N LEU A 327 17.14 -33.20 -56.28
CA LEU A 327 18.26 -33.64 -55.45
C LEU A 327 19.11 -32.46 -54.96
N SER A 328 19.37 -31.48 -55.81
CA SER A 328 20.09 -30.26 -55.44
C SER A 328 19.32 -29.43 -54.36
N ARG A 329 17.97 -29.32 -54.48
CA ARG A 329 17.13 -28.70 -53.50
C ARG A 329 17.16 -29.47 -52.19
N ILE A 330 17.07 -30.80 -52.22
CA ILE A 330 17.19 -31.62 -51.00
C ILE A 330 18.56 -31.43 -50.35
N SER A 331 19.63 -31.38 -51.12
CA SER A 331 20.98 -31.16 -50.56
C SER A 331 21.11 -29.79 -49.88
N LEU A 332 20.50 -28.74 -50.43
CA LEU A 332 20.45 -27.41 -49.83
C LEU A 332 19.67 -27.45 -48.52
N GLN A 333 18.50 -28.11 -48.48
CA GLN A 333 17.71 -28.27 -47.25
C GLN A 333 18.49 -29.06 -46.19
N GLN A 334 19.15 -30.17 -46.58
CA GLN A 334 19.98 -30.96 -45.65
C GLN A 334 21.15 -30.14 -45.07
N ARG A 335 21.83 -29.31 -45.88
CA ARG A 335 22.90 -28.41 -45.40
C ARG A 335 22.36 -27.39 -44.39
N TYR A 336 21.21 -26.79 -44.67
CA TYR A 336 20.58 -25.87 -43.79
C TYR A 336 20.23 -26.55 -42.42
N TYR A 337 19.55 -27.69 -42.44
CA TYR A 337 19.19 -28.41 -41.23
C TYR A 337 20.40 -28.88 -40.43
N LYS A 338 21.46 -29.34 -41.09
CA LYS A 338 22.73 -29.68 -40.44
C LYS A 338 23.39 -28.45 -39.80
N HIS A 339 23.33 -27.32 -40.48
CA HIS A 339 23.86 -26.06 -39.95
C HIS A 339 23.10 -25.61 -38.66
N VAL A 340 21.75 -25.63 -38.69
CA VAL A 340 20.91 -25.33 -37.54
C VAL A 340 21.17 -26.31 -36.40
N ALA A 341 21.22 -27.60 -36.66
CA ALA A 341 21.51 -28.63 -35.66
C ALA A 341 22.87 -28.38 -34.97
N LYS A 342 23.89 -28.01 -35.76
CA LYS A 342 25.22 -27.67 -35.25
C LYS A 342 25.19 -26.43 -34.35
N LEU A 343 24.55 -25.35 -34.74
CA LEU A 343 24.39 -24.13 -33.92
C LEU A 343 23.68 -24.44 -32.61
N LEU A 344 22.63 -25.27 -32.64
CA LEU A 344 21.90 -25.66 -31.43
C LEU A 344 22.74 -26.53 -30.47
N GLN A 345 23.70 -27.33 -31.00
CA GLN A 345 24.57 -28.16 -30.18
C GLN A 345 25.73 -27.40 -29.54
N THR A 346 26.32 -26.43 -30.23
CA THR A 346 27.50 -25.68 -29.76
C THR A 346 27.16 -24.55 -28.79
N GLU A 347 25.89 -24.17 -28.66
CA GLU A 347 25.42 -23.03 -27.84
C GLU A 347 26.10 -21.68 -28.14
N GLU A 348 26.90 -21.62 -29.19
CA GLU A 348 27.52 -20.41 -29.69
C GLU A 348 26.58 -19.69 -30.65
N ASN A 349 26.28 -18.42 -30.36
CA ASN A 349 25.56 -17.49 -31.27
C ASN A 349 24.21 -17.98 -31.81
N ILE A 350 23.30 -18.43 -30.93
CA ILE A 350 21.93 -18.80 -31.36
C ILE A 350 21.17 -17.59 -31.95
N ALA A 351 21.65 -16.37 -31.69
CA ALA A 351 21.17 -15.17 -32.38
C ALA A 351 21.36 -15.20 -33.89
N ASP A 352 22.27 -16.06 -34.40
CA ASP A 352 22.55 -16.22 -35.84
C ASP A 352 21.65 -17.27 -36.49
N LEU A 353 20.65 -17.79 -35.82
CA LEU A 353 19.65 -18.70 -36.39
C LEU A 353 18.83 -18.01 -37.48
N ILE A 354 18.98 -18.54 -38.71
CA ILE A 354 18.27 -18.04 -39.87
C ILE A 354 16.96 -18.82 -40.05
N SER A 355 15.85 -18.11 -40.30
CA SER A 355 14.57 -18.78 -40.59
C SER A 355 14.63 -19.59 -41.89
N PRO A 356 14.13 -20.88 -41.91
CA PRO A 356 14.09 -21.69 -43.13
C PRO A 356 13.36 -21.00 -44.27
N GLY A 357 12.32 -20.24 -43.99
CA GLY A 357 11.55 -19.49 -44.99
C GLY A 357 12.37 -18.47 -45.79
N ALA A 358 13.42 -17.90 -45.19
CA ALA A 358 14.33 -16.96 -45.84
C ALA A 358 15.13 -17.62 -47.02
N LEU A 359 15.36 -18.93 -46.92
CA LEU A 359 16.02 -19.72 -47.93
C LEU A 359 15.01 -20.43 -48.87
N GLY A 360 13.72 -20.14 -48.77
CA GLY A 360 12.69 -20.77 -49.58
C GLY A 360 12.33 -22.18 -49.14
N ILE A 361 12.70 -22.58 -47.92
CA ILE A 361 12.35 -23.86 -47.33
C ILE A 361 10.98 -23.72 -46.66
N SER A 362 9.97 -24.40 -47.23
CA SER A 362 8.58 -24.34 -46.75
C SER A 362 8.29 -25.46 -45.76
N GLU A 363 8.82 -25.33 -44.53
CA GLU A 363 8.52 -26.23 -43.41
C GLU A 363 7.94 -25.43 -42.24
N PRO A 364 6.59 -25.34 -42.13
CA PRO A 364 5.93 -24.46 -41.17
C PRO A 364 6.32 -24.73 -39.71
N VAL A 365 6.44 -26.01 -39.34
CA VAL A 365 6.75 -26.42 -37.96
C VAL A 365 8.16 -25.99 -37.55
N VAL A 366 9.16 -26.22 -38.42
CA VAL A 366 10.54 -25.81 -38.10
C VAL A 366 10.69 -24.28 -38.12
N ASN A 367 10.00 -23.60 -39.04
CA ASN A 367 9.95 -22.13 -39.06
C ASN A 367 9.43 -21.55 -37.76
N ASP A 368 8.35 -22.11 -37.22
CA ASP A 368 7.73 -21.67 -35.97
C ASP A 368 8.64 -21.95 -34.77
N LEU A 369 9.21 -23.15 -34.68
CA LEU A 369 10.11 -23.51 -33.57
C LEU A 369 11.39 -22.66 -33.58
N VAL A 370 11.94 -22.34 -34.76
CA VAL A 370 13.09 -21.45 -34.91
C VAL A 370 12.73 -20.03 -34.46
N ALA A 371 11.57 -19.52 -34.84
CA ALA A 371 11.09 -18.19 -34.41
C ALA A 371 10.89 -18.13 -32.89
N GLN A 372 10.28 -19.16 -32.29
CA GLN A 372 10.14 -19.26 -30.84
C GLN A 372 11.49 -19.33 -30.12
N MET A 373 12.47 -20.03 -30.69
CA MET A 373 13.81 -20.12 -30.13
C MET A 373 14.50 -18.75 -30.10
N ILE A 374 14.43 -18.02 -31.20
CA ILE A 374 14.97 -16.65 -31.31
C ILE A 374 14.33 -15.73 -30.28
N ASP A 375 13.01 -15.82 -30.09
CA ASP A 375 12.28 -15.01 -29.10
C ASP A 375 12.68 -15.33 -27.64
N LEU A 376 12.79 -16.62 -27.30
CA LEU A 376 13.23 -17.02 -25.95
C LEU A 376 14.66 -16.60 -25.63
N TYR A 377 15.56 -16.65 -26.60
CA TYR A 377 16.93 -16.17 -26.43
C TYR A 377 16.98 -14.64 -26.29
N ALA A 378 16.15 -13.91 -27.02
CA ALA A 378 16.03 -12.47 -26.88
C ALA A 378 15.53 -12.11 -25.45
N GLN A 379 14.49 -12.82 -24.94
CA GLN A 379 13.99 -12.65 -23.58
C GLN A 379 15.05 -12.99 -22.53
N LYS A 380 15.79 -14.08 -22.70
CA LYS A 380 16.90 -14.45 -21.80
C LYS A 380 17.99 -13.40 -21.78
N SER A 381 18.39 -12.88 -22.94
CA SER A 381 19.39 -11.83 -23.07
C SER A 381 18.97 -10.55 -22.36
N GLU A 382 17.68 -10.17 -22.46
CA GLU A 382 17.12 -9.00 -21.82
C GLU A 382 17.13 -9.11 -20.29
N ILE A 383 16.73 -10.26 -19.75
CA ILE A 383 16.71 -10.52 -18.31
C ILE A 383 18.14 -10.64 -17.75
N SER A 384 19.04 -11.29 -18.46
CA SER A 384 20.45 -11.45 -18.09
C SER A 384 21.18 -10.11 -17.97
N TYR A 385 20.81 -9.11 -18.76
CA TYR A 385 21.39 -7.77 -18.68
C TYR A 385 20.91 -6.97 -17.46
N ASN A 386 19.72 -7.28 -16.94
CA ASN A 386 19.02 -6.45 -15.93
C ASN A 386 19.06 -6.99 -14.50
N THR A 387 19.55 -8.22 -14.26
CA THR A 387 19.41 -8.87 -12.96
C THR A 387 20.68 -9.61 -12.52
N ARG A 388 20.85 -9.70 -11.16
CA ARG A 388 21.90 -10.55 -10.55
C ARG A 388 21.71 -12.02 -10.95
N LYS A 389 22.83 -12.77 -11.01
CA LYS A 389 22.95 -14.16 -11.50
C LYS A 389 22.00 -15.22 -10.91
N ASP A 390 21.17 -14.91 -9.90
CA ASP A 390 20.29 -15.85 -9.20
C ASP A 390 18.80 -15.50 -9.30
N ASN A 391 18.32 -15.08 -10.47
CA ASN A 391 16.90 -14.83 -10.65
C ASN A 391 16.14 -16.13 -10.99
N PRO A 392 15.10 -16.54 -10.24
CA PRO A 392 14.29 -17.73 -10.54
C PRO A 392 13.65 -17.72 -11.94
N TYR A 393 13.43 -16.54 -12.53
CA TYR A 393 12.89 -16.40 -13.88
C TYR A 393 13.87 -16.88 -14.97
N THR A 394 15.19 -16.74 -14.77
CA THR A 394 16.18 -17.23 -15.74
C THR A 394 16.20 -18.76 -15.83
N SER A 395 16.00 -19.46 -14.71
CA SER A 395 15.93 -20.93 -14.69
C SER A 395 14.70 -21.46 -15.43
N VAL A 396 13.56 -20.78 -15.34
CA VAL A 396 12.34 -21.14 -16.09
C VAL A 396 12.54 -20.93 -17.60
N LEU A 397 13.22 -19.87 -18.02
CA LEU A 397 13.56 -19.63 -19.42
C LEU A 397 14.56 -20.66 -19.93
N ASP A 398 15.56 -21.02 -19.14
CA ASP A 398 16.56 -22.05 -19.50
C ASP A 398 15.89 -23.42 -19.68
N GLU A 399 14.93 -23.74 -18.83
CA GLU A 399 14.14 -24.98 -18.97
C GLU A 399 13.31 -24.97 -20.26
N LYS A 400 12.59 -23.86 -20.56
CA LYS A 400 11.82 -23.70 -21.82
C LYS A 400 12.72 -23.76 -23.04
N ILE A 401 13.87 -23.08 -23.03
CA ILE A 401 14.86 -23.13 -24.10
C ILE A 401 15.35 -24.55 -24.31
N SER A 402 15.66 -25.27 -23.24
CA SER A 402 16.10 -26.66 -23.30
C SER A 402 15.02 -27.58 -23.89
N GLN A 403 13.77 -27.45 -23.48
CA GLN A 403 12.64 -28.21 -24.03
C GLN A 403 12.43 -27.89 -25.49
N LEU A 404 12.43 -26.61 -25.88
CA LEU A 404 12.25 -26.20 -27.28
C LEU A 404 13.43 -26.64 -28.16
N LYS A 405 14.68 -26.57 -27.66
CA LYS A 405 15.90 -27.07 -28.30
C LYS A 405 15.77 -28.56 -28.61
N ASN A 406 15.36 -29.37 -27.65
CA ASN A 406 15.17 -30.81 -27.86
C ASN A 406 14.05 -31.09 -28.87
N THR A 407 12.95 -30.36 -28.83
CA THR A 407 11.86 -30.48 -29.80
C THR A 407 12.32 -30.08 -31.19
N LEU A 408 13.07 -29.00 -31.34
CA LEU A 408 13.60 -28.53 -32.61
C LEU A 408 14.62 -29.52 -33.18
N ILE A 409 15.56 -30.03 -32.39
CA ILE A 409 16.53 -31.06 -32.82
C ILE A 409 15.79 -32.31 -33.26
N THR A 410 14.76 -32.75 -32.54
CA THR A 410 13.98 -33.94 -32.92
C THR A 410 13.26 -33.71 -34.24
N ASN A 411 12.62 -32.55 -34.46
CA ASN A 411 11.98 -32.22 -35.74
C ASN A 411 12.98 -32.08 -36.87
N ILE A 412 14.15 -31.50 -36.65
CA ILE A 412 15.22 -31.41 -37.65
C ILE A 412 15.70 -32.82 -38.05
N ASN A 413 15.91 -33.73 -37.09
CA ASN A 413 16.32 -35.10 -37.38
C ASN A 413 15.24 -35.84 -38.18
N ASN A 414 13.96 -35.72 -37.79
CA ASN A 414 12.86 -36.30 -38.53
C ASN A 414 12.78 -35.78 -39.98
N ASN A 415 13.01 -34.47 -40.16
CA ASN A 415 13.08 -33.89 -41.52
C ASN A 415 14.30 -34.34 -42.28
N LEU A 416 15.48 -34.48 -41.67
CA LEU A 416 16.67 -35.04 -42.29
C LEU A 416 16.46 -36.49 -42.74
N ASP A 417 15.77 -37.31 -41.90
CA ASP A 417 15.42 -38.69 -42.27
C ASP A 417 14.42 -38.73 -43.43
N ALA A 418 13.39 -37.87 -43.43
CA ALA A 418 12.44 -37.75 -44.55
C ALA A 418 13.13 -37.30 -45.84
N LEU A 419 14.03 -36.32 -45.74
CA LEU A 419 14.84 -35.87 -46.88
C LEU A 419 15.82 -36.96 -47.38
N ALA A 420 16.33 -37.79 -46.46
CA ALA A 420 17.18 -38.95 -46.86
C ALA A 420 16.36 -40.01 -47.61
N LEU A 421 15.13 -40.29 -47.18
CA LEU A 421 14.22 -41.16 -47.89
C LEU A 421 13.89 -40.63 -49.30
N SER A 422 13.49 -39.36 -49.42
CA SER A 422 13.19 -38.69 -50.67
C SER A 422 14.43 -38.67 -51.61
N ARG A 423 15.60 -38.45 -51.05
CA ARG A 423 16.86 -38.48 -51.75
C ARG A 423 17.10 -39.88 -52.34
N ASN A 424 16.96 -40.94 -51.55
CA ASN A 424 17.14 -42.32 -52.02
C ASN A 424 16.15 -42.66 -53.12
N GLU A 425 14.88 -42.23 -53.01
CA GLU A 425 13.86 -42.42 -54.04
C GLU A 425 14.24 -41.73 -55.37
N TYR A 426 14.67 -40.46 -55.28
CA TYR A 426 15.12 -39.75 -56.48
C TYR A 426 16.42 -40.33 -57.07
N GLU A 427 17.34 -40.79 -56.19
CA GLU A 427 18.57 -41.50 -56.67
C GLU A 427 18.25 -42.84 -57.40
N GLU A 428 17.22 -43.57 -56.88
CA GLU A 428 16.75 -44.80 -57.55
C GLU A 428 16.09 -44.49 -58.87
N GLN A 429 15.20 -43.51 -58.99
CA GLN A 429 14.59 -43.06 -60.21
C GLN A 429 15.66 -42.59 -61.24
N LEU A 430 16.65 -41.89 -60.70
CA LEU A 430 17.78 -41.41 -61.53
C LEU A 430 18.61 -42.57 -62.10
N ALA A 431 18.87 -43.61 -61.24
CA ALA A 431 19.56 -44.80 -61.69
C ALA A 431 18.80 -45.58 -62.83
N GLN A 432 17.44 -45.62 -62.73
CA GLN A 432 16.59 -46.19 -63.77
C GLN A 432 16.73 -45.44 -65.11
N ILE A 433 16.66 -44.08 -65.03
CA ILE A 433 16.83 -43.26 -66.25
C ILE A 433 18.28 -43.37 -66.81
N GLU A 434 19.29 -43.48 -65.93
CA GLU A 434 20.68 -43.74 -66.36
C GLU A 434 20.85 -45.06 -67.08
N GLN A 435 20.13 -46.08 -66.63
CA GLN A 435 20.12 -47.38 -67.39
C GLN A 435 19.50 -47.23 -68.76
N GLU A 436 18.39 -46.47 -68.90
CA GLU A 436 17.81 -46.21 -70.24
C GLU A 436 18.74 -45.36 -71.12
N LEU A 437 19.43 -44.37 -70.51
CA LEU A 437 20.43 -43.55 -71.22
C LEU A 437 21.69 -44.35 -71.65
N SER A 438 22.00 -45.47 -70.96
CA SER A 438 23.19 -46.28 -71.26
C SER A 438 23.18 -46.94 -72.64
N VAL A 439 22.02 -47.01 -73.27
CA VAL A 439 21.84 -47.58 -74.58
C VAL A 439 22.20 -46.59 -75.77
N LEU A 440 22.42 -45.29 -75.39
CA LEU A 440 22.76 -44.23 -76.34
C LEU A 440 24.26 -44.20 -76.67
N PRO A 441 24.66 -43.62 -77.88
CA PRO A 441 26.08 -43.50 -78.26
C PRO A 441 26.89 -42.79 -77.16
N LEU A 442 28.07 -43.35 -76.81
CA LEU A 442 28.90 -42.90 -75.66
C LEU A 442 29.24 -41.42 -75.68
N THR A 443 29.50 -40.84 -76.85
CA THR A 443 29.85 -39.43 -76.98
C THR A 443 28.68 -38.49 -76.66
N ASN A 444 27.45 -38.84 -77.11
CA ASN A 444 26.25 -38.07 -76.71
C ASN A 444 25.93 -38.20 -75.20
N LYS A 445 26.25 -39.34 -74.64
CA LYS A 445 26.10 -39.59 -73.24
C LYS A 445 27.03 -38.68 -72.40
N HIS A 446 28.27 -38.54 -72.84
CA HIS A 446 29.22 -37.66 -72.12
C HIS A 446 28.87 -36.18 -72.28
N LEU A 447 28.53 -35.71 -73.47
CA LEU A 447 28.10 -34.32 -73.67
C LEU A 447 26.90 -33.95 -72.76
N ASN A 448 25.86 -34.75 -72.83
CA ASN A 448 24.67 -34.51 -72.01
C ASN A 448 24.95 -34.61 -70.51
N ASN A 449 25.96 -35.40 -70.10
CA ASN A 449 26.33 -35.44 -68.68
C ASN A 449 27.02 -34.12 -68.22
N TYR A 450 27.87 -33.55 -69.06
CA TYR A 450 28.53 -32.27 -68.78
C TYR A 450 27.54 -31.12 -68.86
N GLU A 451 26.71 -31.02 -69.91
CA GLU A 451 25.65 -30.00 -70.02
C GLU A 451 24.69 -30.04 -68.81
N ARG A 452 24.33 -31.22 -68.37
CA ARG A 452 23.44 -31.38 -67.23
C ARG A 452 24.09 -30.94 -65.98
N ARG A 453 25.34 -31.34 -65.68
CA ARG A 453 26.03 -30.87 -64.44
C ARG A 453 26.13 -29.33 -64.39
N PHE A 454 26.47 -28.76 -65.53
CA PHE A 454 26.48 -27.31 -65.68
C PHE A 454 25.11 -26.71 -65.46
N ASN A 455 24.06 -27.15 -66.11
CA ASN A 455 22.71 -26.62 -66.06
C ASN A 455 22.14 -26.70 -64.62
N VAL A 456 22.36 -27.84 -63.93
CA VAL A 456 21.90 -27.99 -62.51
C VAL A 456 22.55 -26.97 -61.56
N ILE A 457 23.84 -26.77 -61.74
CA ILE A 457 24.57 -25.81 -60.90
C ILE A 457 24.26 -24.37 -61.32
N ASP A 458 24.08 -24.08 -62.59
CA ASP A 458 23.63 -22.75 -63.05
C ASP A 458 22.22 -22.41 -62.59
N ASP A 459 21.28 -23.35 -62.65
CA ASP A 459 19.93 -23.20 -62.08
C ASP A 459 19.98 -22.87 -60.55
N LEU A 460 20.87 -23.59 -59.85
CA LEU A 460 21.05 -23.34 -58.39
C LEU A 460 21.70 -21.98 -58.17
N TYR A 461 22.70 -21.61 -58.96
CA TYR A 461 23.34 -20.28 -58.85
C TYR A 461 22.34 -19.16 -59.12
N THR A 462 21.57 -19.29 -60.20
CA THR A 462 20.52 -18.33 -60.56
C THR A 462 19.42 -18.24 -59.50
N PHE A 463 19.03 -19.38 -58.94
CA PHE A 463 18.08 -19.42 -57.80
C PHE A 463 18.61 -18.66 -56.56
N LEU A 464 19.87 -18.89 -56.17
CA LEU A 464 20.51 -18.21 -55.06
C LEU A 464 20.66 -16.70 -55.30
N LEU A 465 21.04 -16.29 -56.54
CA LEU A 465 21.09 -14.88 -56.95
C LEU A 465 19.73 -14.20 -56.79
N LYS A 466 18.66 -14.87 -57.24
CA LYS A 466 17.29 -14.38 -57.08
C LYS A 466 16.93 -14.22 -55.62
N ARG A 467 17.19 -15.23 -54.79
CA ARG A 467 16.94 -15.18 -53.33
C ARG A 467 17.73 -14.10 -52.63
N ARG A 468 19.01 -13.92 -53.00
CA ARG A 468 19.84 -12.82 -52.52
C ARG A 468 19.23 -11.45 -52.85
N SER A 469 18.77 -11.29 -54.10
CA SER A 469 18.14 -10.03 -54.53
C SER A 469 16.83 -9.78 -53.80
N GLU A 470 15.98 -10.78 -53.61
CA GLU A 470 14.77 -10.71 -52.82
C GLU A 470 15.08 -10.29 -51.37
N ALA A 471 16.05 -10.95 -50.70
CA ALA A 471 16.46 -10.64 -49.33
C ALA A 471 17.04 -9.21 -49.19
N ARG A 472 17.81 -8.74 -50.20
CA ARG A 472 18.33 -7.36 -50.25
C ARG A 472 17.22 -6.32 -50.41
N ILE A 473 16.21 -6.56 -51.23
CA ILE A 473 15.04 -5.70 -51.41
C ILE A 473 14.24 -5.66 -50.10
N GLU A 474 14.02 -6.80 -49.47
CA GLU A 474 13.33 -6.89 -48.18
C GLU A 474 14.08 -6.14 -47.07
N ARG A 475 15.43 -6.26 -47.02
CA ARG A 475 16.25 -5.51 -46.07
C ARG A 475 16.14 -4.01 -46.30
N ALA A 476 16.21 -3.54 -47.52
CA ALA A 476 16.10 -2.13 -47.88
C ALA A 476 14.70 -1.56 -47.62
N GLY A 477 13.65 -2.39 -47.79
CA GLY A 477 12.25 -2.01 -47.55
C GLY A 477 11.77 -2.20 -46.14
N THR A 478 12.66 -2.55 -45.18
CA THR A 478 12.28 -2.81 -43.79
C THR A 478 11.71 -1.58 -43.13
N ARG A 479 10.46 -1.67 -42.66
CA ARG A 479 9.76 -0.65 -41.89
C ARG A 479 9.33 -1.24 -40.54
N PRO A 480 9.08 -0.40 -39.50
CA PRO A 480 8.46 -0.88 -38.27
C PRO A 480 7.14 -1.58 -38.62
N VAL A 481 6.86 -2.71 -37.98
CA VAL A 481 5.59 -3.43 -38.17
C VAL A 481 4.46 -2.74 -37.45
N ASN A 482 4.76 -2.22 -36.26
CA ASN A 482 3.77 -1.60 -35.38
C ASN A 482 3.58 -0.11 -35.72
N ASP A 483 2.34 0.25 -36.07
CA ASP A 483 2.00 1.62 -36.46
C ASP A 483 1.65 2.48 -35.25
N VAL A 484 2.06 3.73 -35.30
CA VAL A 484 1.65 4.73 -34.31
C VAL A 484 0.32 5.33 -34.72
N VAL A 485 -0.74 5.07 -33.94
CA VAL A 485 -2.07 5.63 -34.17
C VAL A 485 -2.10 7.08 -33.68
N HIS A 486 -1.63 7.31 -32.45
CA HIS A 486 -1.54 8.62 -31.86
C HIS A 486 -0.23 8.79 -31.10
N LEU A 487 0.49 9.88 -31.39
CA LEU A 487 1.62 10.34 -30.57
C LEU A 487 1.11 11.16 -29.39
N ALA A 488 1.89 11.19 -28.32
CA ALA A 488 1.63 12.07 -27.19
C ALA A 488 1.81 13.54 -27.60
N GLY A 489 0.87 14.39 -27.19
CA GLY A 489 0.87 15.82 -27.51
C GLY A 489 -0.12 16.59 -26.65
N PRO A 490 -0.33 17.87 -26.94
CA PRO A 490 -1.21 18.70 -26.11
C PRO A 490 -2.65 18.18 -25.98
N LEU A 491 -3.18 17.53 -27.03
CA LEU A 491 -4.54 16.98 -27.03
C LEU A 491 -4.65 15.66 -26.29
N THR A 492 -3.56 14.92 -26.16
CA THR A 492 -3.52 13.60 -25.51
C THR A 492 -2.87 13.66 -24.12
N THR A 493 -2.51 14.86 -23.64
CA THR A 493 -1.96 15.04 -22.29
C THR A 493 -3.02 15.65 -21.40
N THR A 494 -3.38 14.93 -20.36
CA THR A 494 -4.38 15.35 -19.37
C THR A 494 -3.69 15.77 -18.08
N SER A 495 -4.18 16.89 -17.48
CA SER A 495 -3.78 17.25 -16.12
C SER A 495 -4.43 16.29 -15.15
N LYS A 496 -3.64 15.58 -14.36
CA LYS A 496 -4.13 14.79 -13.24
C LYS A 496 -4.28 15.71 -12.04
N GLN A 497 -5.39 16.44 -12.02
CA GLN A 497 -5.70 17.29 -10.90
C GLN A 497 -5.81 16.41 -9.64
N THR A 498 -5.04 16.73 -8.61
CA THR A 498 -5.19 16.12 -7.30
C THR A 498 -6.65 16.29 -6.91
N ASN A 499 -7.37 15.20 -6.66
CA ASN A 499 -8.79 15.26 -6.30
C ASN A 499 -8.95 15.99 -4.95
N SER A 500 -8.90 17.31 -4.99
CA SER A 500 -9.02 18.20 -3.82
C SER A 500 -10.27 17.85 -2.99
N ILE A 501 -11.38 17.47 -3.67
CA ILE A 501 -12.62 17.08 -3.01
C ILE A 501 -12.40 15.82 -2.13
N GLN A 502 -11.66 14.82 -2.61
CA GLN A 502 -11.38 13.60 -1.83
C GLN A 502 -10.52 13.92 -0.60
N ILE A 503 -9.51 14.78 -0.75
CA ILE A 503 -8.67 15.23 0.38
C ILE A 503 -9.51 15.97 1.41
N PHE A 504 -10.41 16.87 0.99
CA PHE A 504 -11.30 17.57 1.91
C PHE A 504 -12.29 16.64 2.61
N ILE A 505 -12.84 15.65 1.90
CA ILE A 505 -13.72 14.63 2.52
C ILE A 505 -12.96 13.84 3.58
N ILE A 506 -11.74 13.38 3.27
CA ILE A 506 -10.89 12.67 4.24
C ILE A 506 -10.56 13.55 5.44
N ALA A 507 -10.24 14.83 5.21
CA ALA A 507 -9.95 15.78 6.28
C ALA A 507 -11.16 15.98 7.21
N VAL A 508 -12.37 16.12 6.67
CA VAL A 508 -13.61 16.22 7.46
C VAL A 508 -13.83 14.95 8.27
N LEU A 509 -13.66 13.77 7.66
CA LEU A 509 -13.82 12.48 8.36
C LEU A 509 -12.82 12.36 9.52
N LEU A 510 -11.54 12.66 9.28
CA LEU A 510 -10.52 12.64 10.33
C LEU A 510 -10.82 13.66 11.43
N GLY A 511 -11.27 14.86 11.05
CA GLY A 511 -11.67 15.90 11.99
C GLY A 511 -12.85 15.51 12.90
N LEU A 512 -13.73 14.64 12.43
CA LEU A 512 -14.86 14.10 13.22
C LEU A 512 -14.46 12.88 14.06
N ILE A 513 -13.63 12.00 13.52
CA ILE A 513 -13.24 10.74 14.19
C ILE A 513 -12.33 11.01 15.40
N LEU A 514 -11.37 11.93 15.30
CA LEU A 514 -10.40 12.19 16.36
C LEU A 514 -11.04 12.62 17.70
N PRO A 515 -11.92 13.66 17.75
CA PRO A 515 -12.57 14.04 18.99
C PRO A 515 -13.55 12.95 19.49
N PHE A 516 -14.21 12.24 18.58
CA PHE A 516 -15.07 11.11 18.94
C PHE A 516 -14.27 10.00 19.64
N ALA A 517 -13.16 9.59 19.04
CA ALA A 517 -12.28 8.57 19.63
C ALA A 517 -11.73 9.02 20.99
N PHE A 518 -11.36 10.30 21.11
CA PHE A 518 -10.89 10.86 22.39
C PHE A 518 -11.97 10.82 23.49
N ILE A 519 -13.22 11.16 23.14
CA ILE A 519 -14.34 11.11 24.08
C ILE A 519 -14.62 9.66 24.50
N GLN A 520 -14.61 8.72 23.56
CA GLN A 520 -14.80 7.30 23.86
C GLN A 520 -13.69 6.73 24.74
N LEU A 521 -12.44 7.10 24.45
CA LEU A 521 -11.29 6.70 25.26
C LEU A 521 -11.42 7.26 26.69
N LYS A 522 -11.78 8.53 26.83
CA LYS A 522 -12.03 9.16 28.15
C LYS A 522 -13.16 8.46 28.90
N THR A 523 -14.25 8.11 28.22
CA THR A 523 -15.38 7.39 28.82
C THR A 523 -14.98 5.98 29.24
N PHE A 524 -14.20 5.29 28.43
CA PHE A 524 -13.69 3.94 28.70
C PHE A 524 -12.75 3.92 29.92
N LEU A 525 -11.94 4.97 30.09
CA LEU A 525 -11.02 5.10 31.23
C LEU A 525 -11.73 5.57 32.52
N ASN A 526 -12.98 6.04 32.43
CA ASN A 526 -13.72 6.51 33.57
C ASN A 526 -14.45 5.35 34.28
N ASN A 527 -13.93 4.92 35.41
CA ASN A 527 -14.47 3.82 36.23
C ASN A 527 -15.38 4.30 37.35
N THR A 528 -16.14 5.38 37.15
CA THR A 528 -17.07 5.90 38.18
C THR A 528 -18.52 5.73 37.75
N ILE A 529 -19.43 5.60 38.73
CA ILE A 529 -20.88 5.58 38.47
C ILE A 529 -21.31 6.99 38.05
N GLU A 530 -21.78 7.12 36.82
CA GLU A 530 -22.15 8.40 36.22
C GLU A 530 -23.66 8.73 36.40
N ASP A 531 -24.50 7.72 36.39
CA ASP A 531 -25.94 7.88 36.46
C ASP A 531 -26.64 6.74 37.24
N GLU A 532 -27.90 6.93 37.55
CA GLU A 532 -28.74 5.97 38.29
C GLU A 532 -29.00 4.72 37.46
N ASP A 533 -29.18 4.86 36.16
CA ASP A 533 -29.48 3.72 35.27
C ASP A 533 -28.29 2.73 35.26
N GLN A 534 -27.06 3.25 35.28
CA GLN A 534 -25.87 2.43 35.43
C GLN A 534 -25.83 1.70 36.77
N MET A 535 -26.19 2.37 37.85
CA MET A 535 -26.23 1.77 39.18
C MET A 535 -27.29 0.66 39.27
N ARG A 536 -28.48 0.88 38.72
CA ARG A 536 -29.58 -0.09 38.69
C ARG A 536 -29.28 -1.36 37.90
N ARG A 537 -28.31 -1.34 36.98
CA ARG A 537 -27.86 -2.53 36.29
C ARG A 537 -27.15 -3.54 37.19
N PHE A 538 -26.60 -3.09 38.31
CA PHE A 538 -25.82 -3.92 39.22
C PHE A 538 -26.63 -4.43 40.42
N THR A 539 -27.80 -3.84 40.69
CA THR A 539 -28.57 -4.20 41.90
C THR A 539 -30.03 -3.89 41.77
N THR A 540 -30.85 -4.71 42.45
CA THR A 540 -32.29 -4.52 42.63
C THR A 540 -32.64 -3.88 43.97
N MET A 541 -31.64 -3.44 44.76
CA MET A 541 -31.88 -2.79 46.05
C MET A 541 -32.78 -1.56 45.89
N PRO A 542 -33.73 -1.33 46.80
CA PRO A 542 -34.60 -0.17 46.74
C PRO A 542 -33.81 1.13 46.89
N LEU A 543 -34.15 2.10 46.02
CA LEU A 543 -33.59 3.46 46.10
C LEU A 543 -34.43 4.31 47.04
N LEU A 544 -33.84 4.76 48.11
CA LEU A 544 -34.51 5.56 49.12
C LEU A 544 -34.76 7.00 48.67
N GLY A 545 -33.87 7.54 47.86
CA GLY A 545 -34.00 8.92 47.37
C GLY A 545 -32.69 9.46 46.78
N HIS A 546 -32.71 10.77 46.55
CA HIS A 546 -31.65 11.51 45.89
C HIS A 546 -31.30 12.76 46.67
N ILE A 547 -30.00 13.11 46.72
CA ILE A 547 -29.52 14.37 47.30
C ILE A 547 -28.85 15.16 46.16
N ILE A 548 -29.33 16.37 45.94
CA ILE A 548 -28.76 17.32 44.99
C ILE A 548 -27.43 17.88 45.51
N ARG A 549 -26.57 18.29 44.61
CA ARG A 549 -25.27 18.88 44.93
C ARG A 549 -25.43 20.12 45.77
N VAL A 550 -24.87 20.06 46.99
CA VAL A 550 -24.85 21.15 47.94
C VAL A 550 -23.56 21.98 47.81
N LYS A 551 -23.65 23.29 47.91
CA LYS A 551 -22.48 24.17 47.91
C LYS A 551 -21.58 23.89 49.11
N LYS A 552 -20.27 23.91 48.92
CA LYS A 552 -19.24 23.51 49.89
C LYS A 552 -19.31 24.22 51.28
N ASN A 553 -19.95 25.38 51.33
CA ASN A 553 -20.11 26.18 52.58
C ASN A 553 -21.41 25.90 53.34
N ASN A 554 -22.33 25.08 52.82
CA ASN A 554 -23.62 24.80 53.43
C ASN A 554 -23.60 23.39 54.05
N LYS A 555 -23.00 23.24 55.24
CA LYS A 555 -22.88 21.94 55.91
C LYS A 555 -24.15 21.52 56.63
N GLU A 556 -24.91 22.47 57.13
CA GLU A 556 -26.19 22.28 57.85
C GLU A 556 -27.33 22.76 56.93
N VAL A 557 -27.97 21.81 56.31
CA VAL A 557 -29.00 22.10 55.28
C VAL A 557 -30.23 22.73 55.86
N PHE A 558 -30.51 22.46 57.16
CA PHE A 558 -31.67 22.98 57.88
C PHE A 558 -31.48 24.37 58.42
N ASP A 559 -30.32 25.02 58.31
CA ASP A 559 -30.18 26.46 58.47
C ASP A 559 -31.06 27.26 57.53
N ASN A 560 -31.36 26.63 56.35
CA ASN A 560 -32.35 27.11 55.38
C ASN A 560 -33.43 26.02 55.08
N PRO A 561 -34.46 25.94 55.95
CA PRO A 561 -35.47 24.89 55.92
C PRO A 561 -36.26 24.84 54.60
N ASN A 562 -36.34 25.95 53.89
CA ASN A 562 -37.08 26.03 52.60
C ASN A 562 -36.21 25.77 51.36
N SER A 563 -34.96 25.32 51.54
CA SER A 563 -34.07 25.01 50.44
C SER A 563 -34.47 23.71 49.73
N PRO A 564 -34.18 23.56 48.41
CA PRO A 564 -34.37 22.30 47.71
C PRO A 564 -33.58 21.15 48.34
N GLU A 565 -32.47 21.45 48.94
CA GLU A 565 -31.59 20.50 49.65
C GLU A 565 -32.31 19.95 50.89
N SER A 566 -32.97 20.82 51.69
CA SER A 566 -33.77 20.41 52.88
C SER A 566 -34.93 19.51 52.48
N GLU A 567 -35.54 19.79 51.34
CA GLU A 567 -36.65 18.99 50.83
C GLU A 567 -36.22 17.58 50.39
N CYS A 568 -35.02 17.42 49.87
CA CYS A 568 -34.45 16.08 49.64
C CYS A 568 -34.41 15.25 50.91
N PHE A 569 -33.94 15.84 52.04
CA PHE A 569 -33.88 15.14 53.32
C PHE A 569 -35.27 14.87 53.92
N ARG A 570 -36.27 15.75 53.72
CA ARG A 570 -37.65 15.48 54.10
C ARG A 570 -38.25 14.30 53.34
N THR A 571 -37.98 14.23 52.04
CA THR A 571 -38.41 13.11 51.20
C THR A 571 -37.76 11.79 51.63
N ILE A 572 -36.45 11.84 51.88
CA ILE A 572 -35.71 10.66 52.37
C ILE A 572 -36.28 10.21 53.70
N ARG A 573 -36.51 11.13 54.64
CA ARG A 573 -37.14 10.86 55.94
C ARG A 573 -38.52 10.20 55.77
N ALA A 574 -39.37 10.75 54.91
CA ALA A 574 -40.70 10.19 54.64
C ALA A 574 -40.59 8.77 54.07
N ASN A 575 -39.68 8.53 53.15
CA ASN A 575 -39.45 7.22 52.54
C ASN A 575 -38.90 6.20 53.56
N THR A 576 -38.14 6.62 54.57
CA THR A 576 -37.67 5.71 55.63
C THR A 576 -38.81 5.16 56.46
N SER A 577 -39.95 5.88 56.57
CA SER A 577 -41.09 5.44 57.39
C SER A 577 -41.68 4.10 56.96
N PHE A 578 -41.53 3.71 55.70
CA PHE A 578 -42.00 2.43 55.19
C PHE A 578 -41.22 1.21 55.67
N PHE A 579 -40.03 1.44 56.27
CA PHE A 579 -39.15 0.38 56.77
C PHE A 579 -39.34 0.13 58.30
N PHE A 580 -40.15 0.90 58.94
CA PHE A 580 -40.31 0.80 60.41
C PHE A 580 -41.76 0.48 60.81
N PRO A 581 -41.98 -0.47 61.70
CA PRO A 581 -43.27 -0.68 62.32
C PRO A 581 -43.65 0.55 63.20
N PRO A 582 -44.94 0.79 63.38
CA PRO A 582 -45.40 1.86 64.35
C PRO A 582 -44.87 1.62 65.74
N ASN A 583 -44.54 2.70 66.45
CA ASN A 583 -44.12 2.71 67.85
C ASN A 583 -42.80 1.99 68.23
N GLN A 584 -41.89 1.82 67.23
CA GLN A 584 -40.54 1.35 67.52
C GLN A 584 -39.50 2.45 67.25
N SER A 585 -38.41 2.49 68.08
CA SER A 585 -37.27 3.36 67.80
C SER A 585 -36.62 3.05 66.47
N LYS A 586 -36.42 4.08 65.64
CA LYS A 586 -35.87 3.97 64.28
C LYS A 586 -34.36 4.01 64.36
N ARG A 587 -33.72 2.87 64.16
CA ARG A 587 -32.23 2.75 64.10
C ARG A 587 -31.76 2.66 62.67
N ILE A 588 -31.13 3.74 62.23
CA ILE A 588 -30.70 3.88 60.83
C ILE A 588 -29.18 3.97 60.79
N LEU A 589 -28.58 3.04 60.07
CA LEU A 589 -27.15 3.03 59.82
C LEU A 589 -26.88 3.67 58.45
N ILE A 590 -25.90 4.55 58.37
CA ILE A 590 -25.45 5.19 57.14
C ILE A 590 -24.00 4.82 56.87
N THR A 591 -23.80 4.17 55.73
CA THR A 591 -22.49 3.78 55.24
C THR A 591 -22.35 4.13 53.73
N SER A 592 -21.22 3.83 53.12
CA SER A 592 -21.02 4.02 51.68
C SER A 592 -20.03 3.03 51.11
N SER A 593 -19.91 3.01 49.78
CA SER A 593 -18.95 2.18 49.10
C SER A 593 -17.51 2.60 49.38
N GLN A 594 -17.23 3.93 49.38
CA GLN A 594 -15.88 4.45 49.57
C GLN A 594 -15.85 5.76 50.36
N LYS A 595 -14.63 6.18 50.74
CA LYS A 595 -14.39 7.45 51.41
C LYS A 595 -14.74 8.61 50.49
N GLY A 596 -15.44 9.61 50.99
CA GLY A 596 -15.78 10.82 50.21
C GLY A 596 -17.18 10.82 49.62
N ASP A 597 -17.97 9.75 49.77
CA ASP A 597 -19.35 9.66 49.26
C ASP A 597 -20.34 10.58 50.00
N GLY A 598 -19.96 11.14 51.16
CA GLY A 598 -20.74 12.11 51.89
C GLY A 598 -21.51 11.58 53.11
N LYS A 599 -21.12 10.43 53.66
CA LYS A 599 -21.78 9.76 54.79
C LYS A 599 -22.14 10.67 55.95
N SER A 600 -21.14 11.29 56.58
CA SER A 600 -21.34 12.13 57.76
C SER A 600 -22.22 13.34 57.47
N PHE A 601 -22.11 13.92 56.26
CA PHE A 601 -23.00 14.98 55.83
C PHE A 601 -24.45 14.50 55.74
N VAL A 602 -24.68 13.33 55.16
CA VAL A 602 -26.01 12.76 55.00
C VAL A 602 -26.58 12.33 56.35
N ALA A 603 -25.78 11.68 57.19
CA ALA A 603 -26.17 11.22 58.52
C ALA A 603 -26.61 12.37 59.43
N TYR A 604 -25.81 13.43 59.47
CA TYR A 604 -26.10 14.60 60.26
C TYR A 604 -27.38 15.33 59.81
N ASN A 605 -27.51 15.58 58.50
CA ASN A 605 -28.67 16.28 57.95
C ASN A 605 -29.96 15.44 57.99
N LEU A 606 -29.86 14.11 57.86
CA LEU A 606 -31.01 13.23 58.04
C LEU A 606 -31.46 13.22 59.48
N ALA A 607 -30.52 13.18 60.46
CA ALA A 607 -30.85 13.34 61.91
C ALA A 607 -31.51 14.67 62.17
N SER A 608 -30.97 15.77 61.66
CA SER A 608 -31.58 17.09 61.72
C SER A 608 -32.99 17.13 61.13
N SER A 609 -33.23 16.43 60.01
CA SER A 609 -34.58 16.34 59.42
C SER A 609 -35.61 15.67 60.34
N PHE A 610 -35.22 14.59 61.02
CA PHE A 610 -36.08 13.91 61.97
C PHE A 610 -36.38 14.80 63.19
N ALA A 611 -35.34 15.43 63.75
CA ALA A 611 -35.45 16.34 64.86
C ALA A 611 -36.36 17.56 64.57
N PHE A 612 -36.21 18.13 63.37
CA PHE A 612 -37.05 19.21 62.86
C PHE A 612 -38.54 18.82 62.72
N ASN A 613 -38.81 17.54 62.61
CA ASN A 613 -40.16 16.96 62.58
C ASN A 613 -40.69 16.65 64.00
N GLY A 614 -39.99 17.08 65.06
CA GLY A 614 -40.39 16.89 66.45
C GLY A 614 -40.06 15.51 67.05
N GLN A 615 -39.31 14.65 66.34
CA GLN A 615 -38.87 13.34 66.86
C GLN A 615 -37.57 13.52 67.67
N LYS A 616 -37.51 12.92 68.84
CA LYS A 616 -36.31 12.96 69.70
C LYS A 616 -35.22 12.12 69.04
N THR A 617 -34.18 12.75 68.42
CA THR A 617 -33.21 12.18 67.56
C THR A 617 -31.82 12.29 68.14
N ILE A 618 -31.03 11.20 68.01
CA ILE A 618 -29.61 11.22 68.30
C ILE A 618 -28.78 10.83 67.10
N TYR A 619 -27.72 11.57 66.80
CA TYR A 619 -26.67 11.25 65.83
C TYR A 619 -25.47 10.64 66.55
N VAL A 620 -25.04 9.48 66.17
CA VAL A 620 -23.90 8.76 66.72
C VAL A 620 -22.81 8.57 65.72
N ASP A 621 -21.65 9.19 65.95
CA ASP A 621 -20.49 9.04 65.08
C ASP A 621 -19.68 7.79 65.45
N PHE A 622 -19.88 6.70 64.70
CA PHE A 622 -19.14 5.46 64.84
C PHE A 622 -17.92 5.36 63.91
N ASP A 623 -17.54 6.45 63.20
CA ASP A 623 -16.28 6.48 62.48
C ASP A 623 -15.09 6.72 63.42
N LEU A 624 -14.83 5.72 64.26
CA LEU A 624 -13.78 5.74 65.29
C LEU A 624 -12.37 5.82 64.69
N ARG A 625 -12.23 5.62 63.38
CA ARG A 625 -10.94 5.63 62.67
C ARG A 625 -10.53 7.00 62.15
N LYS A 626 -11.46 7.93 62.07
CA LYS A 626 -11.25 9.29 61.59
C LYS A 626 -11.16 10.33 62.72
N SER A 627 -11.29 9.86 63.94
CA SER A 627 -11.41 10.73 65.09
C SER A 627 -10.16 11.57 65.40
N ASN A 628 -10.32 12.90 65.41
CA ASN A 628 -9.34 13.86 65.88
C ASN A 628 -9.92 14.72 66.99
N ASN A 629 -11.01 14.29 67.57
CA ASN A 629 -11.64 15.07 68.64
C ASN A 629 -11.02 14.73 70.02
N PRO A 630 -10.34 15.64 70.66
CA PRO A 630 -9.73 15.40 72.00
C PRO A 630 -10.75 15.26 73.11
N SER A 631 -12.00 15.68 72.87
CA SER A 631 -13.07 15.62 73.93
C SER A 631 -13.54 14.19 74.11
N ALA A 632 -13.99 13.85 75.28
CA ALA A 632 -14.59 12.55 75.58
C ALA A 632 -15.77 12.28 74.62
N GLY A 633 -15.82 11.05 74.04
CA GLY A 633 -16.84 10.65 73.11
C GLY A 633 -17.10 9.16 73.15
N LEU A 634 -17.64 8.64 72.08
CA LEU A 634 -18.06 7.22 71.92
C LEU A 634 -16.93 6.26 72.30
N SER A 635 -15.71 6.50 71.82
CA SER A 635 -14.55 5.64 72.09
C SER A 635 -14.29 5.51 73.58
N ASN A 636 -14.38 6.61 74.41
CA ASN A 636 -14.20 6.57 75.84
C ASN A 636 -15.32 5.80 76.58
N PHE A 637 -16.57 5.92 76.12
CA PHE A 637 -17.66 5.11 76.61
C PHE A 637 -17.47 3.61 76.33
N LEU A 638 -17.10 3.25 75.10
CA LEU A 638 -16.91 1.85 74.71
C LEU A 638 -15.75 1.15 75.46
N ILE A 639 -14.74 1.90 75.90
CA ILE A 639 -13.68 1.41 76.82
C ILE A 639 -14.05 1.47 78.31
N GLY A 640 -15.20 2.06 78.64
CA GLY A 640 -15.68 2.12 80.05
C GLY A 640 -15.08 3.26 80.86
N GLN A 641 -14.51 4.28 80.25
CA GLN A 641 -13.88 5.42 80.92
C GLN A 641 -14.88 6.50 81.36
N VAL A 642 -16.00 6.62 80.65
CA VAL A 642 -17.02 7.64 80.90
C VAL A 642 -18.42 7.03 80.81
N ALA A 643 -19.39 7.65 81.52
CA ALA A 643 -20.80 7.28 81.47
C ALA A 643 -21.45 7.85 80.18
N LEU A 644 -22.56 7.23 79.74
CA LEU A 644 -23.28 7.62 78.51
C LEU A 644 -23.71 9.11 78.54
N ASP A 645 -24.22 9.59 79.68
CA ASP A 645 -24.72 10.95 79.83
C ASP A 645 -23.62 12.04 79.71
N GLN A 646 -22.36 11.66 79.86
CA GLN A 646 -21.22 12.58 79.76
C GLN A 646 -20.78 12.81 78.29
N ILE A 647 -21.21 11.99 77.39
CA ILE A 647 -20.84 12.08 75.96
C ILE A 647 -21.98 12.52 75.05
N ILE A 648 -23.21 12.61 75.59
CA ILE A 648 -24.36 13.13 74.85
C ILE A 648 -24.27 14.65 74.90
N MET A 649 -24.22 15.24 73.69
CA MET A 649 -24.14 16.68 73.48
C MET A 649 -25.43 17.19 72.86
N PRO A 650 -26.21 18.04 73.51
CA PRO A 650 -27.42 18.64 72.93
C PRO A 650 -27.02 19.59 71.77
N VAL A 651 -27.75 19.50 70.68
CA VAL A 651 -27.59 20.38 69.49
C VAL A 651 -28.80 21.32 69.39
N THR A 652 -30.02 20.75 69.53
CA THR A 652 -31.28 21.50 69.64
C THR A 652 -32.22 20.74 70.61
N ASP A 653 -33.42 21.26 70.90
CA ASP A 653 -34.38 20.66 71.86
C ASP A 653 -34.71 19.17 71.55
N ASN A 654 -34.71 18.77 70.27
CA ASN A 654 -34.98 17.37 69.85
C ASN A 654 -33.80 16.71 69.20
N PHE A 655 -32.59 17.29 69.20
CA PHE A 655 -31.43 16.79 68.54
C PHE A 655 -30.21 16.74 69.44
N ASP A 656 -29.76 15.53 69.71
CA ASP A 656 -28.52 15.26 70.43
C ASP A 656 -27.51 14.58 69.55
N ARG A 657 -26.23 14.73 69.89
CA ARG A 657 -25.13 14.05 69.16
C ARG A 657 -24.15 13.39 70.13
N ILE A 658 -23.60 12.27 69.69
CA ILE A 658 -22.43 11.63 70.28
C ILE A 658 -21.31 11.70 69.23
N THR A 659 -20.17 12.29 69.55
CA THR A 659 -18.98 12.33 68.75
C THR A 659 -18.15 11.05 68.92
N SER A 660 -17.33 10.67 67.93
CA SER A 660 -16.47 9.49 67.99
C SER A 660 -15.46 9.51 69.17
N GLY A 661 -15.06 10.68 69.64
CA GLY A 661 -14.06 10.86 70.74
C GLY A 661 -12.62 10.70 70.21
N PRO A 662 -11.60 10.54 71.04
CA PRO A 662 -10.23 10.33 70.65
C PRO A 662 -10.04 8.98 69.96
N LEU A 663 -9.06 8.89 69.02
CA LEU A 663 -8.79 7.69 68.28
C LEU A 663 -8.32 6.52 69.16
N PRO A 664 -9.10 5.45 69.33
CA PRO A 664 -8.69 4.30 70.12
C PRO A 664 -7.66 3.44 69.40
N PRO A 665 -6.81 2.62 70.06
CA PRO A 665 -5.83 1.78 69.49
C PRO A 665 -6.45 0.65 68.60
N ASN A 666 -7.63 0.13 69.00
CA ASN A 666 -8.31 -0.99 68.31
C ASN A 666 -9.77 -0.64 67.97
N PRO A 667 -10.04 0.22 66.99
CA PRO A 667 -11.39 0.70 66.70
C PRO A 667 -12.40 -0.42 66.39
N GLY A 668 -12.01 -1.40 65.55
CA GLY A 668 -12.90 -2.49 65.11
C GLY A 668 -13.31 -3.46 66.21
N GLU A 669 -12.42 -3.71 67.20
CA GLU A 669 -12.73 -4.57 68.35
C GLU A 669 -13.71 -3.89 69.33
N LEU A 670 -13.68 -2.59 69.44
CA LEU A 670 -14.59 -1.84 70.28
C LEU A 670 -16.04 -1.90 69.80
N VAL A 671 -16.24 -1.92 68.48
CA VAL A 671 -17.56 -2.01 67.83
C VAL A 671 -18.27 -3.31 68.18
N GLY A 672 -17.53 -4.43 68.27
CA GLY A 672 -18.07 -5.77 68.57
C GLY A 672 -18.29 -6.08 70.05
N LYS A 673 -18.00 -5.15 71.02
CA LYS A 673 -18.11 -5.38 72.48
C LYS A 673 -19.55 -5.34 73.01
N VAL A 674 -19.74 -5.95 74.14
CA VAL A 674 -21.01 -5.93 74.90
C VAL A 674 -21.49 -4.50 75.15
N LYS A 675 -20.57 -3.55 75.35
CA LYS A 675 -20.84 -2.09 75.56
C LYS A 675 -21.58 -1.46 74.37
N THR A 676 -21.38 -1.91 73.15
CA THR A 676 -22.15 -1.44 72.02
C THR A 676 -23.62 -1.84 72.10
N ARG A 677 -23.91 -3.05 72.57
CA ARG A 677 -25.28 -3.54 72.78
C ARG A 677 -25.96 -2.78 73.91
N GLU A 678 -25.23 -2.50 74.97
CA GLU A 678 -25.72 -1.65 76.10
C GLU A 678 -26.07 -0.26 75.56
N LEU A 679 -25.19 0.36 74.77
CA LEU A 679 -25.41 1.65 74.16
C LEU A 679 -26.73 1.70 73.38
N PHE A 680 -26.92 0.78 72.43
CA PHE A 680 -28.15 0.77 71.62
C PHE A 680 -29.38 0.56 72.44
N ARG A 681 -29.36 -0.31 73.44
CA ARG A 681 -30.50 -0.53 74.42
C ARG A 681 -30.85 0.70 75.19
N ASP A 682 -29.87 1.46 75.70
CA ASP A 682 -30.08 2.65 76.44
C ASP A 682 -30.57 3.81 75.56
N LEU A 683 -30.05 3.90 74.30
CA LEU A 683 -30.50 4.93 73.36
C LEU A 683 -31.93 4.68 72.89
N GLU A 684 -32.33 3.41 72.68
CA GLU A 684 -33.70 3.02 72.28
C GLU A 684 -34.77 3.46 73.26
N GLN A 685 -34.42 3.51 74.56
CA GLN A 685 -35.34 3.98 75.62
C GLN A 685 -35.50 5.51 75.68
N ARG A 686 -34.53 6.24 75.08
CA ARG A 686 -34.43 7.70 75.23
C ARG A 686 -34.78 8.45 73.92
N TYR A 687 -34.62 7.81 72.77
CA TYR A 687 -34.73 8.44 71.44
C TYR A 687 -35.69 7.70 70.53
N ASP A 688 -36.49 8.46 69.82
CA ASP A 688 -37.37 7.91 68.70
C ASP A 688 -36.56 7.51 67.51
N VAL A 689 -35.43 8.21 67.24
CA VAL A 689 -34.58 8.00 66.11
C VAL A 689 -33.10 8.00 66.48
N ILE A 690 -32.39 6.96 66.04
CA ILE A 690 -30.94 6.83 66.26
C ILE A 690 -30.29 6.72 64.85
N ILE A 691 -29.49 7.72 64.51
CA ILE A 691 -28.73 7.75 63.26
C ILE A 691 -27.27 7.41 63.50
N VAL A 692 -26.78 6.35 62.88
CA VAL A 692 -25.43 5.85 63.10
C VAL A 692 -24.58 6.13 61.83
N ASP A 693 -23.60 7.02 61.99
CA ASP A 693 -22.62 7.30 60.96
C ASP A 693 -21.45 6.32 61.04
N THR A 694 -21.16 5.62 59.98
CA THR A 694 -20.14 4.58 59.99
C THR A 694 -19.07 4.79 58.93
N PRO A 695 -17.87 4.20 59.06
CA PRO A 695 -16.89 4.21 57.97
C PRO A 695 -17.43 3.48 56.72
N PRO A 696 -16.79 3.66 55.56
CA PRO A 696 -17.18 2.95 54.34
C PRO A 696 -17.09 1.44 54.53
N LEU A 697 -17.99 0.70 53.86
CA LEU A 697 -18.08 -0.77 53.96
C LEU A 697 -16.84 -1.47 53.38
N ILE A 698 -16.14 -0.79 52.46
CA ILE A 698 -14.89 -1.23 51.87
C ILE A 698 -13.78 -0.21 52.24
N PRO A 699 -12.65 -0.66 52.78
CA PRO A 699 -12.25 -2.03 53.18
C PRO A 699 -12.61 -2.38 54.65
N ILE A 700 -13.43 -1.59 55.31
CA ILE A 700 -13.67 -1.62 56.76
C ILE A 700 -14.96 -2.41 57.09
N PHE A 701 -14.89 -3.32 58.10
CA PHE A 701 -16.00 -4.20 58.42
C PHE A 701 -16.90 -3.66 59.56
N ASP A 702 -16.58 -2.49 60.12
CA ASP A 702 -17.27 -1.90 61.29
C ASP A 702 -18.75 -1.64 61.01
N ALA A 703 -19.09 -1.15 59.82
CA ALA A 703 -20.49 -0.94 59.41
C ALA A 703 -21.29 -2.25 59.33
N ALA A 704 -20.64 -3.36 58.97
CA ALA A 704 -21.27 -4.66 58.93
C ALA A 704 -21.61 -5.21 60.32
N LEU A 705 -20.74 -5.00 61.30
CA LEU A 705 -20.98 -5.36 62.69
C LEU A 705 -22.11 -4.53 63.32
N LEU A 706 -22.19 -3.27 62.95
CA LEU A 706 -23.24 -2.36 63.45
C LEU A 706 -24.61 -2.60 62.79
N ALA A 707 -24.65 -3.22 61.64
CA ALA A 707 -25.89 -3.52 60.93
C ALA A 707 -26.83 -4.41 61.77
N GLU A 708 -26.28 -5.30 62.62
CA GLU A 708 -27.06 -6.14 63.56
C GLU A 708 -27.92 -5.31 64.54
N PHE A 709 -27.45 -4.11 64.91
CA PHE A 709 -28.12 -3.24 65.85
C PHE A 709 -29.09 -2.25 65.22
N THR A 710 -29.23 -2.25 63.88
CA THR A 710 -30.01 -1.27 63.12
C THR A 710 -31.13 -1.92 62.30
N ASN A 711 -32.24 -1.20 62.11
CA ASN A 711 -33.39 -1.71 61.37
C ASN A 711 -33.35 -1.35 59.90
N LEU A 712 -32.59 -0.30 59.52
CA LEU A 712 -32.43 0.16 58.14
C LEU A 712 -30.97 0.49 57.92
N GLN A 713 -30.41 0.04 56.81
CA GLN A 713 -29.06 0.37 56.39
C GLN A 713 -29.10 1.14 55.07
N ILE A 714 -28.53 2.35 55.08
CA ILE A 714 -28.48 3.25 53.93
C ILE A 714 -27.06 3.24 53.36
N ILE A 715 -26.92 2.78 52.13
CA ILE A 715 -25.65 2.73 51.41
C ILE A 715 -25.60 3.92 50.44
N LEU A 716 -24.69 4.85 50.68
CA LEU A 716 -24.51 6.00 49.79
C LEU A 716 -23.67 5.64 48.56
N VAL A 717 -24.15 6.18 47.44
CA VAL A 717 -23.44 6.18 46.16
C VAL A 717 -23.36 7.62 45.68
N ARG A 718 -22.16 8.14 45.46
CA ARG A 718 -21.95 9.49 44.95
C ARG A 718 -21.65 9.46 43.46
N LEU A 719 -22.47 10.12 42.66
CA LEU A 719 -22.29 10.18 41.21
C LEU A 719 -20.97 10.86 40.84
N ASN A 720 -20.32 10.36 39.80
CA ASN A 720 -19.01 10.80 39.29
C ASN A 720 -17.88 10.74 40.35
N HIS A 721 -18.05 9.96 41.42
CA HIS A 721 -17.06 9.76 42.46
C HIS A 721 -16.92 8.28 42.83
N THR A 722 -18.03 7.59 43.11
CA THR A 722 -18.00 6.19 43.55
C THR A 722 -17.55 5.30 42.37
N SER A 723 -16.47 4.53 42.58
CA SER A 723 -15.96 3.59 41.57
C SER A 723 -16.94 2.43 41.36
N VAL A 724 -17.14 2.02 40.11
CA VAL A 724 -17.99 0.88 39.73
C VAL A 724 -17.52 -0.40 40.42
N ASP A 725 -16.21 -0.66 40.45
CA ASP A 725 -15.65 -1.88 41.04
C ASP A 725 -15.85 -1.92 42.53
N VAL A 726 -15.63 -0.77 43.22
CA VAL A 726 -15.84 -0.67 44.67
C VAL A 726 -17.32 -0.79 45.01
N PHE A 727 -18.22 -0.27 44.18
CA PHE A 727 -19.65 -0.44 44.37
C PHE A 727 -20.07 -1.92 44.24
N LYS A 728 -19.59 -2.64 43.22
CA LYS A 728 -19.84 -4.09 43.05
C LYS A 728 -19.37 -4.86 44.29
N GLN A 729 -18.15 -4.61 44.77
CA GLN A 729 -17.64 -5.23 45.98
C GLN A 729 -18.49 -4.88 47.20
N THR A 730 -19.06 -3.69 47.27
CA THR A 730 -19.99 -3.27 48.35
C THR A 730 -21.26 -4.12 48.29
N LEU A 731 -21.83 -4.34 47.08
CA LEU A 731 -23.03 -5.16 46.92
C LEU A 731 -22.78 -6.62 47.33
N GLU A 732 -21.65 -7.19 46.91
CA GLU A 732 -21.24 -8.55 47.31
C GLU A 732 -21.12 -8.66 48.84
N LYS A 733 -20.48 -7.68 49.52
CA LYS A 733 -20.38 -7.65 50.98
C LYS A 733 -21.72 -7.54 51.67
N THR A 734 -22.62 -6.68 51.17
CA THR A 734 -23.96 -6.55 51.77
C THR A 734 -24.75 -7.83 51.73
N ALA A 735 -24.59 -8.62 50.65
CA ALA A 735 -25.19 -9.95 50.50
C ALA A 735 -24.59 -10.97 51.50
N VAL A 736 -23.26 -10.99 51.64
CA VAL A 736 -22.56 -11.91 52.57
C VAL A 736 -22.92 -11.62 54.03
N VAL A 737 -23.06 -10.35 54.42
CA VAL A 737 -23.37 -9.93 55.80
C VAL A 737 -24.88 -10.00 56.11
N ASN A 738 -25.69 -10.33 55.12
CA ASN A 738 -27.15 -10.45 55.22
C ASN A 738 -27.82 -9.15 55.77
N MET A 739 -27.45 -7.99 55.19
CA MET A 739 -28.08 -6.72 55.44
C MET A 739 -29.49 -6.71 54.80
N SER A 740 -30.47 -7.31 55.45
CA SER A 740 -31.81 -7.58 54.92
C SER A 740 -32.62 -6.34 54.52
N ASN A 741 -32.35 -5.18 55.18
CA ASN A 741 -33.03 -3.91 54.94
C ASN A 741 -32.07 -2.85 54.33
N ALA A 742 -31.12 -3.29 53.50
CA ALA A 742 -30.19 -2.37 52.83
C ALA A 742 -30.91 -1.60 51.70
N THR A 743 -30.71 -0.31 51.66
CA THR A 743 -31.24 0.60 50.67
C THR A 743 -30.15 1.48 50.10
N LEU A 744 -30.34 1.95 48.87
CA LEU A 744 -29.41 2.86 48.21
C LEU A 744 -29.87 4.32 48.36
N LEU A 745 -28.90 5.22 48.48
CA LEU A 745 -29.14 6.66 48.45
C LEU A 745 -28.13 7.33 47.54
N VAL A 746 -28.62 8.02 46.51
CA VAL A 746 -27.77 8.68 45.53
C VAL A 746 -27.45 10.11 45.98
N ASN A 747 -26.16 10.42 46.04
CA ASN A 747 -25.67 11.73 46.47
C ASN A 747 -25.00 12.49 45.30
N ASP A 748 -24.97 13.83 45.42
CA ASP A 748 -24.25 14.76 44.50
C ASP A 748 -24.84 14.84 43.09
N ILE A 749 -26.18 14.76 42.96
CA ILE A 749 -26.87 14.94 41.67
C ILE A 749 -26.78 16.39 41.22
N GLN A 750 -26.39 16.65 40.01
CA GLN A 750 -26.32 17.99 39.40
C GLN A 750 -27.72 18.57 39.17
N LYS A 751 -27.89 19.86 39.47
CA LYS A 751 -29.19 20.61 39.37
C LYS A 751 -29.76 20.69 37.94
N THR A 752 -28.99 20.31 36.91
CA THR A 752 -29.38 20.32 35.50
C THR A 752 -30.15 19.08 35.02
N ASN A 753 -30.27 18.05 35.86
CA ASN A 753 -30.98 16.83 35.49
C ASN A 753 -32.49 16.97 35.64
N GLN A 754 -33.23 16.22 34.87
CA GLN A 754 -34.69 16.19 34.73
C GLN A 754 -35.47 16.10 36.07
N TYR A 755 -34.82 15.64 37.12
CA TYR A 755 -35.37 15.58 38.50
C TYR A 755 -35.64 16.97 39.15
N TYR A 756 -34.92 18.02 38.70
CA TYR A 756 -35.13 19.38 39.21
C TYR A 756 -36.43 20.02 38.67
N TYR A 757 -36.84 19.67 37.46
CA TYR A 757 -38.05 20.20 36.83
C TYR A 757 -39.34 19.55 37.34
N SER A 758 -39.30 18.30 37.78
CA SER A 758 -40.46 17.65 38.42
C SER A 758 -40.84 18.29 39.77
N TYR A 759 -39.85 18.88 40.43
CA TYR A 759 -40.03 19.50 41.76
C TYR A 759 -40.56 20.95 41.69
N ASN A 760 -40.20 21.71 40.66
CA ASN A 760 -40.68 23.09 40.48
C ASN A 760 -42.06 23.21 39.84
N GLY A 761 -42.64 22.10 39.36
CA GLY A 761 -43.97 22.08 38.78
C GLY A 761 -45.15 22.13 39.81
N TYR A 762 -44.86 22.15 41.15
CA TYR A 762 -45.82 22.20 42.20
C TYR A 762 -45.73 23.49 43.05
N ARG A 763 -45.22 24.60 42.50
CA ARG A 763 -45.37 25.94 43.06
C ARG A 763 -46.35 26.77 42.29
#